data_5d500569c652facc63369de953b30607
#
_entry.id   5d500569c652facc63369de953b30607
#
_cell.length_a   1.000
_cell.length_b   1.000
_cell.length_c   1.000
_cell.angle_alpha   90.00
_cell.angle_beta   90.00
_cell.angle_gamma   90.00
#
_symmetry.space_group_name_H-M   'P 1'
#
loop_
_entity.id
_entity.type
_entity.pdbx_description
1 polymer ?
#
loop_
_entity_poly.entity_id
_entity_poly.type
_entity_poly.pdbx_seq_one_letter_code
_entity_poly.pdbx_strand_id
1 'polypeptide(L)'
;MNIDRRIRKRVKTLAMSLVLTFAVATSQSKASAQGILPKPQSYAPAKGTFHTRGRQVRVENRVGDIARNIYSEPWMAVSKGGARQVMIFDRLSPKSIAGLTLKDGAEAEAYQLHVSPDTILIRAASADGFRLAWATVRQLTTKKGVACCDVVDAPAYKWRSMMLDVSRHFRSIEFLKRQIDAMARYKFNRLHLHLTDAAGWRIEIKRYPRLTNLAAWRPYATWQEWTDNGGKYVEEGTPGAYGGYYTQDQLRELVSYAADRGITIVPEIEMPGHSEEVLAAYPELSCSHEPYKDSDMCPGSVATYDFLENVLLEVMDIFPSEYIHVGGDEAVMKAWDNCLLCQRMMKELHTDKAGLQAHLITHFGNFLNAHGRRLVGWDEVIASRLAPNTTVMVWRETELARKAIEHGYDVVLSPGDYCYIDRYQDAPITQPTAMGGYLTLKKMYDYVPGDDLTADERRHITGLQANLWAEYIPSDEQMEYMFWPRAMAIAEIGWNGAEKKDYADFHRRALAECDTVRAMGIHAFDLRHEIGERKESFTPVKHKARGCRVTYNTPLHPKYTAGGEQALVDGVRGGWTYADKKWQGFTGTEGWCLDVTIDMGSIQKLHEVSAVFMQSLGPWIYYPTKYRVSLSEDGKTFTQVYSQDQLQRDPCRVGYRTQAWHGSRKARYVRVQGSCDTEFGWLFTDEIVVR
;
A
#
# COMPACT_ATOMS: atom_id res chain seq x y z
N MET A 1 24.84 -40.10 33.62
CA MET A 1 24.18 -39.31 34.70
C MET A 1 24.87 -37.98 35.06
N ASN A 2 26.18 -37.80 34.82
CA ASN A 2 26.91 -36.59 35.22
C ASN A 2 26.88 -35.41 34.20
N ILE A 3 26.58 -35.67 32.93
CA ILE A 3 26.53 -34.64 31.89
C ILE A 3 25.22 -33.84 31.98
N ASP A 4 24.13 -34.51 32.31
CA ASP A 4 22.78 -33.86 32.40
C ASP A 4 22.68 -32.87 33.58
N ARG A 5 23.37 -33.13 34.69
CA ARG A 5 23.42 -32.20 35.84
C ARG A 5 24.25 -30.93 35.54
N ARG A 6 25.30 -31.00 34.70
CA ARG A 6 26.10 -29.82 34.30
C ARG A 6 25.34 -28.93 33.34
N ILE A 7 24.59 -29.53 32.43
CA ILE A 7 23.76 -28.77 31.48
C ILE A 7 22.58 -28.11 32.20
N ARG A 8 21.86 -28.81 33.10
CA ARG A 8 20.80 -28.23 33.92
C ARG A 8 21.27 -27.10 34.84
N LYS A 9 22.49 -27.23 35.38
CA LYS A 9 23.09 -26.19 36.21
C LYS A 9 23.49 -24.94 35.37
N ARG A 10 24.04 -25.16 34.15
CA ARG A 10 24.36 -24.06 33.21
C ARG A 10 23.10 -23.35 32.68
N VAL A 11 22.03 -24.09 32.38
CA VAL A 11 20.76 -23.52 31.93
C VAL A 11 20.07 -22.74 33.07
N LYS A 12 20.11 -23.22 34.34
CA LYS A 12 19.64 -22.44 35.50
C LYS A 12 20.48 -21.21 35.77
N THR A 13 21.78 -21.29 35.61
CA THR A 13 22.72 -20.15 35.77
C THR A 13 22.54 -19.15 34.63
N LEU A 14 22.30 -19.60 33.38
CA LEU A 14 21.95 -18.72 32.27
C LEU A 14 20.58 -18.05 32.49
N ALA A 15 19.57 -18.77 32.99
CA ALA A 15 18.27 -18.19 33.29
C ALA A 15 18.34 -17.14 34.41
N MET A 16 19.16 -17.35 35.44
CA MET A 16 19.42 -16.36 36.51
C MET A 16 20.33 -15.21 36.05
N SER A 17 21.33 -15.45 35.19
CA SER A 17 22.16 -14.39 34.62
C SER A 17 21.39 -13.49 33.66
N LEU A 18 20.43 -14.03 32.86
CA LEU A 18 19.58 -13.21 31.99
C LEU A 18 18.68 -12.24 32.77
N VAL A 19 18.19 -12.63 33.94
CA VAL A 19 17.36 -11.76 34.80
C VAL A 19 18.18 -10.65 35.47
N LEU A 20 19.47 -10.88 35.75
CA LEU A 20 20.33 -9.90 36.39
C LEU A 20 21.06 -8.95 35.42
N THR A 21 21.26 -9.34 34.16
CA THR A 21 21.97 -8.51 33.18
C THR A 21 21.09 -7.46 32.48
N PHE A 22 19.77 -7.61 32.48
CA PHE A 22 18.87 -6.64 31.86
C PHE A 22 18.66 -5.32 32.66
N ALA A 23 19.10 -5.26 33.91
CA ALA A 23 18.91 -4.08 34.77
C ALA A 23 20.01 -3.01 34.64
N VAL A 24 21.07 -3.23 33.85
CA VAL A 24 22.26 -2.32 33.81
C VAL A 24 22.58 -1.76 32.41
N ALA A 25 21.84 -2.12 31.36
CA ALA A 25 22.18 -1.75 29.98
C ALA A 25 21.44 -0.50 29.47
N THR A 26 21.32 0.58 30.26
CA THR A 26 20.73 1.85 29.77
C THR A 26 21.76 2.86 29.26
N SER A 27 23.02 2.50 29.11
CA SER A 27 24.01 3.40 28.51
C SER A 27 25.13 2.65 27.80
N GLN A 28 24.88 2.13 26.60
CA GLN A 28 26.00 1.88 25.68
C GLN A 28 25.52 1.85 24.22
N SER A 29 26.17 2.72 23.42
CA SER A 29 26.41 2.70 21.98
C SER A 29 25.36 2.03 21.07
N LYS A 30 24.86 2.79 20.13
CA LYS A 30 24.14 2.38 18.91
C LYS A 30 24.91 1.30 18.11
N ALA A 31 24.96 0.07 18.61
CA ALA A 31 25.27 -1.07 17.78
C ALA A 31 24.03 -1.29 16.90
N SER A 32 24.14 -0.95 15.63
CA SER A 32 23.06 -1.15 14.64
C SER A 32 22.65 -2.62 14.66
N ALA A 33 21.34 -2.90 14.68
CA ALA A 33 20.80 -4.23 14.42
C ALA A 33 21.20 -4.61 12.99
N GLN A 34 22.32 -5.35 12.84
CA GLN A 34 22.92 -5.64 11.54
C GLN A 34 21.89 -6.36 10.63
N GLY A 35 21.23 -5.61 9.74
CA GLY A 35 20.43 -6.16 8.65
C GLY A 35 19.03 -6.67 9.01
N ILE A 36 18.59 -6.75 10.28
CA ILE A 36 17.28 -7.29 10.64
C ILE A 36 16.16 -6.28 10.30
N LEU A 37 15.16 -6.77 9.59
CA LEU A 37 13.99 -5.99 9.21
C LEU A 37 12.70 -6.82 9.39
N PRO A 38 11.70 -6.36 10.16
CA PRO A 38 11.68 -5.17 11.01
C PRO A 38 12.74 -5.22 12.11
N LYS A 39 13.21 -4.04 12.53
CA LYS A 39 14.19 -3.91 13.62
C LYS A 39 13.61 -4.45 14.94
N PRO A 40 14.30 -5.34 15.65
CA PRO A 40 13.82 -5.81 16.94
C PRO A 40 13.72 -4.68 17.98
N GLN A 41 12.76 -4.79 18.91
CA GLN A 41 12.57 -3.84 20.00
C GLN A 41 13.83 -3.76 20.91
N SER A 42 14.47 -4.90 21.16
CA SER A 42 15.75 -4.97 21.86
C SER A 42 16.67 -5.93 21.13
N TYR A 43 17.89 -5.47 20.82
CA TYR A 43 18.93 -6.26 20.16
C TYR A 43 20.27 -5.96 20.80
N ALA A 44 20.93 -7.00 21.34
CA ALA A 44 22.26 -6.93 21.90
C ALA A 44 23.18 -7.91 21.14
N PRO A 45 24.09 -7.44 20.27
CA PRO A 45 25.04 -8.30 19.58
C PRO A 45 26.05 -8.91 20.56
N ALA A 46 26.41 -10.17 20.32
CA ALA A 46 27.44 -10.88 21.08
C ALA A 46 28.56 -11.38 20.14
N LYS A 47 29.74 -11.62 20.70
CA LYS A 47 30.86 -12.17 19.92
C LYS A 47 30.64 -13.64 19.61
N GLY A 48 30.88 -14.05 18.36
CA GLY A 48 30.84 -15.46 17.93
C GLY A 48 29.77 -15.75 16.91
N THR A 49 29.69 -17.03 16.52
CA THR A 49 28.76 -17.53 15.53
C THR A 49 28.34 -18.94 15.94
N PHE A 50 27.05 -19.22 15.89
CA PHE A 50 26.52 -20.57 15.96
C PHE A 50 26.65 -21.19 14.57
N HIS A 51 27.60 -22.10 14.39
CA HIS A 51 27.94 -22.67 13.09
C HIS A 51 26.91 -23.70 12.63
N THR A 52 26.36 -23.55 11.42
CA THR A 52 25.34 -24.45 10.86
C THR A 52 25.92 -25.47 9.85
N ARG A 53 27.09 -25.19 9.26
CA ARG A 53 27.70 -26.06 8.25
C ARG A 53 28.61 -27.12 8.88
N GLY A 54 28.44 -28.39 8.45
CA GLY A 54 29.31 -29.52 8.84
C GLY A 54 29.20 -29.90 10.31
N ARG A 55 28.21 -29.44 11.03
CA ARG A 55 27.95 -29.76 12.42
C ARG A 55 26.55 -30.30 12.63
N GLN A 56 26.44 -31.28 13.50
CA GLN A 56 25.16 -31.82 13.93
C GLN A 56 24.60 -30.92 15.03
N VAL A 57 23.35 -30.46 14.84
CA VAL A 57 22.62 -29.68 15.82
C VAL A 57 21.55 -30.56 16.47
N ARG A 58 21.58 -30.66 17.80
CA ARG A 58 20.51 -31.35 18.55
C ARG A 58 19.36 -30.36 18.79
N VAL A 59 18.17 -30.79 18.40
CA VAL A 59 16.96 -30.00 18.67
C VAL A 59 16.26 -30.53 19.93
N GLU A 60 16.05 -29.63 20.90
CA GLU A 60 15.26 -29.89 22.11
C GLU A 60 13.95 -29.11 22.01
N ASN A 61 12.89 -29.81 21.68
CA ASN A 61 11.54 -29.23 21.69
C ASN A 61 10.86 -29.51 23.04
N ARG A 62 10.68 -28.47 23.85
CA ARG A 62 10.02 -28.53 25.14
C ARG A 62 8.57 -28.05 25.12
N VAL A 63 8.07 -27.72 23.94
CA VAL A 63 6.75 -27.10 23.72
C VAL A 63 5.80 -27.97 22.88
N GLY A 64 6.20 -29.18 22.53
CA GLY A 64 5.37 -30.13 21.78
C GLY A 64 5.08 -29.68 20.34
N ASP A 65 3.87 -29.84 19.86
CA ASP A 65 3.49 -29.61 18.47
C ASP A 65 3.51 -28.14 18.05
N ILE A 66 3.57 -27.21 19.00
CA ILE A 66 3.56 -25.76 18.74
C ILE A 66 4.70 -25.32 17.81
N ALA A 67 5.82 -26.05 17.81
CA ALA A 67 6.99 -25.71 17.00
C ALA A 67 7.26 -26.71 15.85
N ARG A 68 6.34 -27.65 15.55
CA ARG A 68 6.59 -28.77 14.64
C ARG A 68 6.97 -28.34 13.22
N ASN A 69 6.36 -27.30 12.66
CA ASN A 69 6.55 -26.86 11.27
C ASN A 69 7.71 -25.85 11.07
N ILE A 70 8.44 -25.53 12.14
CA ILE A 70 9.56 -24.57 12.08
C ILE A 70 10.86 -25.24 11.61
N TYR A 71 10.90 -26.59 11.55
CA TYR A 71 12.12 -27.40 11.41
C TYR A 71 12.56 -27.77 9.98
N SER A 72 12.19 -27.03 8.96
CA SER A 72 12.45 -27.44 7.56
C SER A 72 13.79 -26.98 6.97
N GLU A 73 14.73 -26.47 7.78
CA GLU A 73 16.02 -26.01 7.25
C GLU A 73 17.02 -27.19 7.05
N PRO A 74 17.71 -27.27 5.91
CA PRO A 74 18.60 -28.37 5.58
C PRO A 74 19.74 -28.64 6.59
N TRP A 75 20.14 -27.63 7.37
CA TRP A 75 21.18 -27.74 8.39
C TRP A 75 20.66 -28.22 9.75
N MET A 76 19.36 -28.38 9.90
CA MET A 76 18.70 -28.85 11.13
C MET A 76 18.55 -30.39 11.16
N ALA A 77 19.35 -31.11 10.43
CA ALA A 77 19.29 -32.57 10.45
C ALA A 77 19.42 -33.10 11.89
N VAL A 78 18.32 -33.69 12.37
CA VAL A 78 18.21 -34.22 13.74
C VAL A 78 19.23 -35.33 13.96
N SER A 79 20.24 -35.07 14.77
CA SER A 79 21.22 -36.07 15.17
C SER A 79 20.80 -36.75 16.47
N LYS A 80 20.83 -38.07 16.47
CA LYS A 80 20.49 -38.92 17.64
C LYS A 80 21.63 -39.06 18.68
N GLY A 81 22.62 -38.18 18.70
CA GLY A 81 23.67 -38.22 19.74
C GLY A 81 24.98 -37.53 19.34
N GLY A 82 25.74 -37.02 20.32
CA GLY A 82 27.07 -36.48 20.13
C GLY A 82 27.18 -35.02 19.65
N ALA A 83 26.06 -34.35 19.35
CA ALA A 83 26.08 -32.96 18.92
C ALA A 83 26.53 -32.03 20.06
N ARG A 84 27.55 -31.19 19.78
CA ARG A 84 28.00 -30.14 20.72
C ARG A 84 27.10 -28.92 20.74
N GLN A 85 26.35 -28.72 19.66
CA GLN A 85 25.44 -27.58 19.49
C GLN A 85 23.99 -28.00 19.73
N VAL A 86 23.21 -27.11 20.36
CA VAL A 86 21.81 -27.40 20.69
C VAL A 86 20.93 -26.20 20.32
N MET A 87 19.77 -26.52 19.74
CA MET A 87 18.67 -25.58 19.57
C MET A 87 17.54 -25.98 20.52
N ILE A 88 17.06 -25.04 21.29
CA ILE A 88 16.07 -25.26 22.35
C ILE A 88 14.86 -24.41 22.06
N PHE A 89 13.69 -25.03 21.99
CA PHE A 89 12.40 -24.35 22.01
C PHE A 89 11.78 -24.50 23.40
N ASP A 90 11.53 -23.38 24.07
CA ASP A 90 11.07 -23.35 25.46
C ASP A 90 9.89 -22.39 25.62
N ARG A 91 9.02 -22.66 26.59
CA ARG A 91 7.84 -21.82 26.80
C ARG A 91 8.19 -20.52 27.54
N LEU A 92 7.66 -19.40 27.04
CA LEU A 92 7.70 -18.13 27.69
C LEU A 92 6.37 -17.89 28.43
N SER A 93 6.45 -17.45 29.72
CA SER A 93 5.25 -16.94 30.37
C SER A 93 4.94 -15.54 29.85
N PRO A 94 3.71 -15.27 29.37
CA PRO A 94 3.36 -13.95 28.80
C PRO A 94 3.62 -12.76 29.74
N LYS A 95 3.59 -12.99 31.07
CA LYS A 95 3.83 -11.96 32.09
C LYS A 95 5.31 -11.68 32.37
N SER A 96 6.25 -12.40 31.73
CA SER A 96 7.68 -12.38 32.12
C SER A 96 8.63 -11.84 31.04
N ILE A 97 8.12 -11.05 30.08
CA ILE A 97 9.00 -10.39 29.11
C ILE A 97 9.57 -9.14 29.75
N ALA A 98 10.68 -9.33 30.45
CA ALA A 98 11.37 -8.24 31.15
C ALA A 98 11.86 -7.19 30.13
N GLY A 99 11.47 -5.93 30.34
CA GLY A 99 12.00 -4.77 29.59
C GLY A 99 11.15 -4.34 28.38
N LEU A 100 10.02 -5.01 28.07
CA LEU A 100 9.08 -4.52 27.06
C LEU A 100 7.72 -4.21 27.70
N THR A 101 7.18 -3.04 27.37
CA THR A 101 5.76 -2.75 27.58
C THR A 101 4.99 -3.32 26.38
N LEU A 102 4.27 -4.41 26.61
CA LEU A 102 3.47 -5.03 25.57
C LEU A 102 2.15 -4.27 25.40
N LYS A 103 1.73 -4.04 24.15
CA LYS A 103 0.35 -3.65 23.86
C LYS A 103 -0.55 -4.87 24.03
N ASP A 104 -1.80 -4.64 24.40
CA ASP A 104 -2.79 -5.70 24.60
C ASP A 104 -2.86 -6.64 23.39
N GLY A 105 -2.66 -7.95 23.63
CA GLY A 105 -2.67 -9.02 22.65
C GLY A 105 -1.40 -9.19 21.82
N ALA A 106 -0.34 -8.43 22.08
CA ALA A 106 1.00 -8.66 21.51
C ALA A 106 1.73 -9.84 22.19
N GLU A 107 1.20 -10.33 23.32
CA GLU A 107 1.82 -11.40 24.11
C GLU A 107 1.95 -12.70 23.33
N ALA A 108 0.98 -12.99 22.46
CA ALA A 108 1.00 -14.20 21.63
C ALA A 108 2.17 -14.20 20.63
N GLU A 109 2.52 -13.02 20.09
CA GLU A 109 3.56 -12.86 19.08
C GLU A 109 4.93 -12.49 19.67
N ALA A 110 5.01 -12.25 20.97
CA ALA A 110 6.25 -11.88 21.66
C ALA A 110 7.20 -13.06 21.82
N TYR A 111 8.52 -12.78 21.72
CA TYR A 111 9.55 -13.81 21.84
C TYR A 111 10.85 -13.29 22.44
N GLN A 112 11.66 -14.25 22.93
CA GLN A 112 13.05 -14.07 23.31
C GLN A 112 13.90 -15.01 22.49
N LEU A 113 15.03 -14.50 21.98
CA LEU A 113 16.02 -15.28 21.25
C LEU A 113 17.40 -15.03 21.87
N HIS A 114 18.07 -16.12 22.26
CA HIS A 114 19.47 -16.09 22.67
C HIS A 114 20.28 -16.98 21.72
N VAL A 115 21.34 -16.40 21.14
CA VAL A 115 22.27 -17.14 20.27
C VAL A 115 23.68 -17.03 20.84
N SER A 116 24.25 -18.18 21.19
CA SER A 116 25.67 -18.35 21.57
C SER A 116 26.36 -19.33 20.60
N PRO A 117 27.68 -19.49 20.64
CA PRO A 117 28.37 -20.46 19.76
C PRO A 117 27.87 -21.89 19.88
N ASP A 118 27.30 -22.27 21.01
CA ASP A 118 26.88 -23.64 21.33
C ASP A 118 25.35 -23.79 21.43
N THR A 119 24.60 -22.70 21.57
CA THR A 119 23.16 -22.77 21.84
C THR A 119 22.38 -21.69 21.07
N ILE A 120 21.27 -22.11 20.44
CA ILE A 120 20.16 -21.22 20.07
C ILE A 120 19.01 -21.55 21.01
N LEU A 121 18.56 -20.57 21.80
CA LEU A 121 17.39 -20.70 22.67
C LEU A 121 16.31 -19.74 22.20
N ILE A 122 15.15 -20.29 21.82
CA ILE A 122 13.98 -19.55 21.45
C ILE A 122 12.91 -19.77 22.51
N ARG A 123 12.35 -18.67 23.02
CA ARG A 123 11.24 -18.67 23.96
C ARG A 123 10.08 -17.87 23.41
N ALA A 124 8.90 -18.46 23.40
CA ALA A 124 7.66 -17.82 23.01
C ALA A 124 6.46 -18.43 23.74
N ALA A 125 5.33 -17.71 23.75
CA ALA A 125 4.10 -18.18 24.37
C ALA A 125 3.23 -18.99 23.40
N SER A 126 3.35 -18.74 22.09
CA SER A 126 2.52 -19.32 21.03
C SER A 126 3.33 -19.81 19.83
N ALA A 127 2.67 -20.49 18.89
CA ALA A 127 3.25 -20.86 17.61
C ALA A 127 3.72 -19.65 16.81
N ASP A 128 2.97 -18.55 16.85
CA ASP A 128 3.30 -17.33 16.09
C ASP A 128 4.56 -16.66 16.66
N GLY A 129 4.71 -16.59 17.99
CA GLY A 129 5.95 -16.12 18.60
C GLY A 129 7.17 -16.93 18.19
N PHE A 130 7.04 -18.27 18.06
CA PHE A 130 8.13 -19.13 17.55
C PHE A 130 8.43 -18.87 16.08
N ARG A 131 7.41 -18.71 15.22
CA ARG A 131 7.60 -18.39 13.79
C ARG A 131 8.31 -17.03 13.61
N LEU A 132 7.90 -16.02 14.37
CA LEU A 132 8.48 -14.68 14.33
C LEU A 132 9.93 -14.66 14.84
N ALA A 133 10.23 -15.40 15.91
CA ALA A 133 11.61 -15.64 16.35
C ALA A 133 12.44 -16.32 15.27
N TRP A 134 11.84 -17.30 14.59
CA TRP A 134 12.50 -18.04 13.50
C TRP A 134 12.77 -17.15 12.28
N ALA A 135 11.85 -16.24 11.92
CA ALA A 135 12.09 -15.24 10.90
C ALA A 135 13.32 -14.37 11.23
N THR A 136 13.51 -14.02 12.50
CA THR A 136 14.70 -13.30 12.98
C THR A 136 15.97 -14.17 12.89
N VAL A 137 15.91 -15.45 13.26
CA VAL A 137 17.03 -16.39 13.11
C VAL A 137 17.46 -16.52 11.64
N ARG A 138 16.50 -16.62 10.72
CA ARG A 138 16.77 -16.66 9.26
C ARG A 138 17.49 -15.43 8.78
N GLN A 139 17.11 -14.24 9.26
CA GLN A 139 17.76 -12.97 8.89
C GLN A 139 19.16 -12.83 9.50
N LEU A 140 19.40 -13.45 10.66
CA LEU A 140 20.73 -13.49 11.30
C LEU A 140 21.66 -14.57 10.69
N THR A 141 21.11 -15.46 9.85
CA THR A 141 21.85 -16.57 9.26
C THR A 141 22.71 -16.09 8.09
N THR A 142 23.98 -16.36 8.17
CA THR A 142 24.98 -16.10 7.13
C THR A 142 25.57 -17.40 6.57
N LYS A 143 26.45 -17.30 5.57
CA LYS A 143 27.23 -18.46 5.07
C LYS A 143 28.04 -19.17 6.17
N LYS A 144 28.37 -18.49 7.28
CA LYS A 144 29.14 -19.04 8.41
C LYS A 144 28.25 -19.65 9.49
N GLY A 145 26.99 -19.26 9.57
CA GLY A 145 26.02 -19.65 10.58
C GLY A 145 25.25 -18.46 11.13
N VAL A 146 24.63 -18.62 12.30
CA VAL A 146 23.79 -17.58 12.95
C VAL A 146 24.67 -16.70 13.84
N ALA A 147 24.60 -15.37 13.69
CA ALA A 147 25.34 -14.43 14.51
C ALA A 147 24.88 -14.49 15.98
N CYS A 148 25.83 -14.46 16.93
CA CYS A 148 25.51 -14.48 18.35
C CYS A 148 24.88 -13.15 18.80
N CYS A 149 23.79 -13.24 19.55
CA CYS A 149 23.04 -12.08 20.05
C CYS A 149 22.01 -12.46 21.11
N ASP A 150 21.48 -11.45 21.78
CA ASP A 150 20.25 -11.51 22.57
C ASP A 150 19.19 -10.62 21.92
N VAL A 151 17.96 -11.12 21.75
CA VAL A 151 16.82 -10.40 21.22
C VAL A 151 15.64 -10.57 22.16
N VAL A 152 14.94 -9.46 22.42
CA VAL A 152 13.62 -9.45 23.06
C VAL A 152 12.71 -8.61 22.18
N ASP A 153 11.60 -9.18 21.74
CA ASP A 153 10.86 -8.58 20.65
C ASP A 153 9.37 -8.87 20.72
N ALA A 154 8.56 -7.93 20.24
CA ALA A 154 7.11 -8.03 20.11
C ALA A 154 6.60 -6.95 19.14
N PRO A 155 5.47 -7.18 18.44
CA PRO A 155 4.91 -6.17 17.53
C PRO A 155 4.23 -5.03 18.27
N ALA A 156 4.25 -3.84 17.64
CA ALA A 156 3.47 -2.68 18.09
C ALA A 156 1.99 -2.79 17.71
N TYR A 157 1.67 -3.47 16.60
CA TYR A 157 0.32 -3.62 16.09
C TYR A 157 0.00 -5.09 15.80
N LYS A 158 -1.25 -5.49 16.11
CA LYS A 158 -1.77 -6.87 15.90
C LYS A 158 -2.04 -7.17 14.42
N TRP A 159 -2.38 -6.16 13.63
CA TRP A 159 -2.68 -6.27 12.20
C TRP A 159 -1.55 -5.66 11.38
N ARG A 160 -0.85 -6.48 10.63
CA ARG A 160 0.24 -6.08 9.73
C ARG A 160 0.01 -6.77 8.40
N SER A 161 -0.57 -6.03 7.46
CA SER A 161 -1.07 -6.64 6.23
C SER A 161 -0.55 -6.01 4.95
N MET A 162 -0.63 -6.81 3.91
CA MET A 162 -0.54 -6.39 2.51
C MET A 162 -1.84 -6.77 1.82
N MET A 163 -2.36 -5.90 0.96
CA MET A 163 -3.45 -6.20 0.06
C MET A 163 -2.91 -6.42 -1.36
N LEU A 164 -3.37 -7.47 -2.00
CA LEU A 164 -3.11 -7.81 -3.40
C LEU A 164 -4.42 -7.77 -4.18
N ASP A 165 -4.49 -6.88 -5.16
CA ASP A 165 -5.55 -6.88 -6.14
C ASP A 165 -5.26 -7.93 -7.23
N VAL A 166 -5.97 -9.03 -7.15
CA VAL A 166 -5.94 -10.12 -8.14
C VAL A 166 -7.11 -10.06 -9.10
N SER A 167 -8.03 -9.11 -8.88
CA SER A 167 -9.19 -8.89 -9.73
C SER A 167 -8.79 -8.19 -11.03
N ARG A 168 -8.17 -7.00 -10.96
CA ARG A 168 -7.80 -6.25 -12.17
C ARG A 168 -6.84 -7.03 -13.05
N HIS A 169 -5.93 -7.78 -12.43
CA HIS A 169 -5.04 -8.72 -13.12
C HIS A 169 -4.87 -10.00 -12.33
N PHE A 170 -5.32 -11.13 -12.89
CA PHE A 170 -5.20 -12.45 -12.27
C PHE A 170 -3.74 -12.83 -12.00
N ARG A 171 -3.46 -13.42 -10.84
CA ARG A 171 -2.14 -13.90 -10.42
C ARG A 171 -2.17 -15.39 -10.10
N SER A 172 -1.10 -16.11 -10.44
CA SER A 172 -1.01 -17.54 -10.16
C SER A 172 -0.89 -17.84 -8.65
N ILE A 173 -1.25 -19.05 -8.25
CA ILE A 173 -1.04 -19.54 -6.87
C ILE A 173 0.44 -19.49 -6.49
N GLU A 174 1.34 -19.80 -7.43
CA GLU A 174 2.78 -19.77 -7.24
C GLU A 174 3.28 -18.36 -6.96
N PHE A 175 2.72 -17.35 -7.64
CA PHE A 175 3.00 -15.94 -7.33
C PHE A 175 2.56 -15.58 -5.91
N LEU A 176 1.34 -15.94 -5.51
CA LEU A 176 0.83 -15.67 -4.17
C LEU A 176 1.68 -16.35 -3.08
N LYS A 177 2.10 -17.60 -3.31
CA LYS A 177 3.00 -18.32 -2.40
C LYS A 177 4.35 -17.61 -2.23
N ARG A 178 4.93 -17.07 -3.32
CA ARG A 178 6.18 -16.27 -3.22
C ARG A 178 5.99 -15.01 -2.39
N GLN A 179 4.85 -14.31 -2.57
CA GLN A 179 4.56 -13.12 -1.74
C GLN A 179 4.36 -13.49 -0.27
N ILE A 180 3.67 -14.59 0.03
CA ILE A 180 3.49 -15.11 1.38
C ILE A 180 4.84 -15.44 2.04
N ASP A 181 5.79 -16.02 1.30
CA ASP A 181 7.14 -16.30 1.81
C ASP A 181 7.88 -15.00 2.20
N ALA A 182 7.80 -13.97 1.37
CA ALA A 182 8.38 -12.67 1.66
C ALA A 182 7.68 -11.96 2.84
N MET A 183 6.35 -12.02 2.88
CA MET A 183 5.56 -11.50 3.99
C MET A 183 5.97 -12.12 5.33
N ALA A 184 6.12 -13.44 5.38
CA ALA A 184 6.55 -14.16 6.57
C ALA A 184 7.96 -13.75 7.04
N ARG A 185 8.90 -13.50 6.10
CA ARG A 185 10.23 -12.98 6.40
C ARG A 185 10.18 -11.62 7.11
N TYR A 186 9.29 -10.73 6.66
CA TYR A 186 9.15 -9.37 7.20
C TYR A 186 8.05 -9.25 8.25
N LYS A 187 7.61 -10.36 8.83
CA LYS A 187 6.69 -10.44 9.98
C LYS A 187 5.31 -9.83 9.74
N PHE A 188 4.83 -9.82 8.49
CA PHE A 188 3.43 -9.65 8.20
C PHE A 188 2.63 -10.84 8.72
N ASN A 189 1.37 -10.64 9.08
CA ASN A 189 0.52 -11.71 9.58
C ASN A 189 -0.85 -11.80 8.89
N ARG A 190 -1.15 -10.89 7.96
CA ARG A 190 -2.38 -10.96 7.15
C ARG A 190 -2.11 -10.63 5.69
N LEU A 191 -2.68 -11.45 4.80
CA LEU A 191 -2.80 -11.16 3.38
C LEU A 191 -4.26 -10.83 3.09
N HIS A 192 -4.54 -9.59 2.74
CA HIS A 192 -5.84 -9.17 2.23
C HIS A 192 -5.86 -9.49 0.73
N LEU A 193 -6.77 -10.35 0.31
CA LEU A 193 -6.88 -10.80 -1.08
C LEU A 193 -8.14 -10.20 -1.70
N HIS A 194 -7.96 -9.20 -2.54
CA HIS A 194 -9.03 -8.53 -3.26
C HIS A 194 -9.44 -9.38 -4.47
N LEU A 195 -10.49 -10.21 -4.28
CA LEU A 195 -10.86 -11.31 -5.17
C LEU A 195 -11.85 -10.91 -6.24
N THR A 196 -12.59 -9.82 -6.06
CA THR A 196 -13.71 -9.43 -6.92
C THR A 196 -13.71 -7.92 -7.13
N ASP A 197 -13.90 -7.49 -8.36
CA ASP A 197 -14.04 -6.11 -8.78
C ASP A 197 -14.38 -6.10 -10.30
N ALA A 198 -14.72 -4.95 -10.83
CA ALA A 198 -15.16 -4.73 -12.20
C ALA A 198 -14.37 -5.48 -13.29
N ALA A 199 -13.07 -5.72 -13.10
CA ALA A 199 -12.23 -6.39 -14.12
C ALA A 199 -12.28 -7.91 -14.08
N GLY A 200 -12.80 -8.50 -13.01
CA GLY A 200 -13.00 -9.94 -12.98
C GLY A 200 -13.21 -10.54 -11.59
N TRP A 201 -14.03 -11.55 -11.57
CA TRP A 201 -14.31 -12.41 -10.43
C TRP A 201 -13.26 -13.54 -10.32
N ARG A 202 -12.62 -13.74 -9.17
CA ARG A 202 -11.44 -14.63 -9.06
C ARG A 202 -11.62 -15.85 -8.16
N ILE A 203 -12.80 -16.09 -7.60
CA ILE A 203 -13.08 -17.21 -6.71
C ILE A 203 -14.18 -18.12 -7.28
N GLU A 204 -13.93 -19.43 -7.31
CA GLU A 204 -14.96 -20.41 -7.67
C GLU A 204 -16.08 -20.44 -6.63
N ILE A 205 -17.32 -20.14 -7.07
CA ILE A 205 -18.55 -20.33 -6.31
C ILE A 205 -19.37 -21.36 -7.04
N LYS A 206 -19.45 -22.56 -6.49
CA LYS A 206 -20.09 -23.72 -7.17
C LYS A 206 -21.56 -23.48 -7.48
N ARG A 207 -22.24 -22.72 -6.61
CA ARG A 207 -23.64 -22.36 -6.81
C ARG A 207 -23.85 -21.37 -7.97
N TYR A 208 -22.83 -20.59 -8.30
CA TYR A 208 -22.93 -19.53 -9.32
C TYR A 208 -21.82 -19.66 -10.38
N PRO A 209 -21.89 -20.70 -11.25
CA PRO A 209 -20.79 -21.03 -12.17
C PRO A 209 -20.48 -19.94 -13.21
N ARG A 210 -21.44 -19.07 -13.54
CA ARG A 210 -21.19 -17.96 -14.48
C ARG A 210 -20.21 -16.92 -13.95
N LEU A 211 -19.97 -16.86 -12.64
CA LEU A 211 -18.94 -16.00 -12.05
C LEU A 211 -17.53 -16.36 -12.55
N THR A 212 -17.27 -17.63 -12.78
CA THR A 212 -15.99 -18.11 -13.30
C THR A 212 -16.00 -18.40 -14.79
N ASN A 213 -17.13 -18.84 -15.35
CA ASN A 213 -17.22 -19.14 -16.78
C ASN A 213 -17.29 -17.89 -17.66
N LEU A 214 -17.79 -16.76 -17.14
CA LEU A 214 -17.93 -15.49 -17.87
C LEU A 214 -17.18 -14.35 -17.16
N ALA A 215 -17.53 -14.06 -15.90
CA ALA A 215 -17.06 -12.86 -15.19
C ALA A 215 -15.57 -12.89 -14.84
N ALA A 216 -14.88 -14.00 -14.98
CA ALA A 216 -13.43 -14.14 -14.77
C ALA A 216 -12.60 -13.83 -16.03
N TRP A 217 -13.22 -13.61 -17.20
CA TRP A 217 -12.55 -13.53 -18.49
C TRP A 217 -12.92 -12.30 -19.28
N ARG A 218 -11.95 -11.67 -19.94
CA ARG A 218 -12.15 -10.47 -20.75
C ARG A 218 -11.32 -10.55 -22.05
N PRO A 219 -11.73 -9.80 -23.13
CA PRO A 219 -11.05 -9.90 -24.43
C PRO A 219 -9.73 -9.12 -24.49
N TYR A 220 -9.45 -8.22 -23.51
CA TYR A 220 -8.26 -7.37 -23.50
C TYR A 220 -7.46 -7.58 -22.24
N ALA A 221 -6.13 -7.69 -22.38
CA ALA A 221 -5.25 -7.96 -21.26
C ALA A 221 -5.04 -6.73 -20.35
N THR A 222 -4.97 -5.52 -20.93
CA THR A 222 -4.76 -4.31 -20.13
C THR A 222 -6.09 -3.70 -19.68
N TRP A 223 -6.07 -3.09 -18.50
CA TRP A 223 -7.21 -2.34 -17.96
C TRP A 223 -7.67 -1.24 -18.93
N GLN A 224 -6.73 -0.46 -19.49
CA GLN A 224 -7.03 0.65 -20.39
C GLN A 224 -7.74 0.18 -21.66
N GLU A 225 -7.21 -0.86 -22.34
CA GLU A 225 -7.86 -1.40 -23.55
C GLU A 225 -9.23 -1.96 -23.24
N TRP A 226 -9.40 -2.64 -22.11
CA TRP A 226 -10.68 -3.20 -21.70
C TRP A 226 -11.73 -2.10 -21.45
N THR A 227 -11.39 -1.05 -20.70
CA THR A 227 -12.28 0.08 -20.42
C THR A 227 -12.60 0.88 -21.68
N ASP A 228 -11.62 1.16 -22.53
CA ASP A 228 -11.80 1.90 -23.78
C ASP A 228 -12.70 1.15 -24.78
N ASN A 229 -12.82 -0.17 -24.65
CA ASN A 229 -13.68 -1.03 -25.47
C ASN A 229 -14.97 -1.47 -24.75
N GLY A 230 -15.41 -0.72 -23.75
CA GLY A 230 -16.73 -0.84 -23.12
C GLY A 230 -16.86 -1.92 -22.04
N GLY A 231 -15.74 -2.39 -21.45
CA GLY A 231 -15.73 -3.22 -20.25
C GLY A 231 -16.43 -4.58 -20.39
N LYS A 232 -16.31 -5.25 -21.56
CA LYS A 232 -17.02 -6.50 -21.83
C LYS A 232 -16.25 -7.73 -21.33
N TYR A 233 -17.02 -8.78 -21.00
CA TYR A 233 -16.51 -10.09 -20.62
C TYR A 233 -16.74 -11.11 -21.74
N VAL A 234 -16.02 -12.22 -21.71
CA VAL A 234 -16.11 -13.33 -22.67
C VAL A 234 -16.14 -14.67 -21.93
N GLU A 235 -16.72 -15.69 -22.57
CA GLU A 235 -16.77 -17.03 -21.98
C GLU A 235 -15.36 -17.63 -21.85
N GLU A 236 -15.15 -18.47 -20.84
CA GLU A 236 -13.94 -19.27 -20.66
C GLU A 236 -13.62 -20.07 -21.93
N GLY A 237 -12.34 -20.10 -22.34
CA GLY A 237 -11.91 -20.77 -23.55
C GLY A 237 -12.10 -19.96 -24.84
N THR A 238 -12.65 -18.76 -24.79
CA THR A 238 -12.69 -17.85 -25.95
C THR A 238 -11.25 -17.55 -26.42
N PRO A 239 -10.91 -17.70 -27.71
CA PRO A 239 -9.57 -17.43 -28.22
C PRO A 239 -9.11 -16.00 -27.88
N GLY A 240 -7.96 -15.88 -27.22
CA GLY A 240 -7.41 -14.58 -26.81
C GLY A 240 -7.98 -14.03 -25.49
N ALA A 241 -8.88 -14.75 -24.82
CA ALA A 241 -9.38 -14.35 -23.51
C ALA A 241 -8.25 -14.22 -22.50
N TYR A 242 -8.28 -13.11 -21.74
CA TYR A 242 -7.41 -12.84 -20.62
C TYR A 242 -8.18 -12.94 -19.30
N GLY A 243 -7.63 -13.64 -18.33
CA GLY A 243 -8.28 -13.79 -17.02
C GLY A 243 -7.83 -15.05 -16.30
N GLY A 244 -8.68 -15.52 -15.42
CA GLY A 244 -8.46 -16.71 -14.59
C GLY A 244 -9.20 -16.60 -13.28
N TYR A 245 -9.27 -17.70 -12.57
CA TYR A 245 -9.85 -17.78 -11.23
C TYR A 245 -9.16 -18.88 -10.42
N TYR A 246 -9.39 -18.87 -9.13
CA TYR A 246 -8.93 -19.91 -8.22
C TYR A 246 -10.05 -20.89 -7.94
N THR A 247 -9.78 -22.20 -8.09
CA THR A 247 -10.69 -23.22 -7.59
C THR A 247 -10.70 -23.20 -6.06
N GLN A 248 -11.78 -23.71 -5.47
CA GLN A 248 -11.90 -23.81 -4.01
C GLN A 248 -10.74 -24.62 -3.40
N ASP A 249 -10.31 -25.70 -4.09
CA ASP A 249 -9.20 -26.54 -3.61
C ASP A 249 -7.85 -25.80 -3.67
N GLN A 250 -7.59 -25.00 -4.70
CA GLN A 250 -6.41 -24.15 -4.79
C GLN A 250 -6.38 -23.11 -3.66
N LEU A 251 -7.54 -22.53 -3.32
CA LEU A 251 -7.62 -21.57 -2.23
C LEU A 251 -7.44 -22.24 -0.86
N ARG A 252 -8.01 -23.43 -0.64
CA ARG A 252 -7.77 -24.20 0.60
C ARG A 252 -6.28 -24.57 0.75
N GLU A 253 -5.60 -24.95 -0.34
CA GLU A 253 -4.16 -25.18 -0.35
C GLU A 253 -3.39 -23.90 0.00
N LEU A 254 -3.76 -22.76 -0.61
CA LEU A 254 -3.12 -21.46 -0.32
C LEU A 254 -3.33 -21.02 1.12
N VAL A 255 -4.53 -21.23 1.68
CA VAL A 255 -4.85 -20.96 3.09
C VAL A 255 -3.97 -21.79 4.01
N SER A 256 -3.83 -23.09 3.74
CA SER A 256 -2.94 -23.97 4.52
C SER A 256 -1.49 -23.52 4.43
N TYR A 257 -1.03 -23.17 3.23
CA TYR A 257 0.34 -22.67 2.97
C TYR A 257 0.64 -21.38 3.74
N ALA A 258 -0.31 -20.46 3.77
CA ALA A 258 -0.21 -19.19 4.52
C ALA A 258 -0.21 -19.42 6.04
N ALA A 259 -1.09 -20.30 6.53
CA ALA A 259 -1.21 -20.62 7.95
C ALA A 259 0.07 -21.26 8.51
N ASP A 260 0.75 -22.11 7.75
CA ASP A 260 2.06 -22.67 8.12
C ASP A 260 3.12 -21.59 8.34
N ARG A 261 2.93 -20.41 7.73
CA ARG A 261 3.82 -19.24 7.83
C ARG A 261 3.32 -18.17 8.82
N GLY A 262 2.23 -18.45 9.52
CA GLY A 262 1.61 -17.51 10.46
C GLY A 262 0.88 -16.36 9.78
N ILE A 263 0.43 -16.56 8.53
CA ILE A 263 -0.32 -15.56 7.76
C ILE A 263 -1.76 -16.02 7.59
N THR A 264 -2.70 -15.17 7.97
CA THR A 264 -4.13 -15.36 7.72
C THR A 264 -4.52 -14.65 6.44
N ILE A 265 -5.20 -15.34 5.53
CA ILE A 265 -5.78 -14.71 4.33
C ILE A 265 -7.15 -14.14 4.72
N VAL A 266 -7.34 -12.84 4.48
CA VAL A 266 -8.61 -12.13 4.61
C VAL A 266 -9.18 -11.95 3.21
N PRO A 267 -10.23 -12.70 2.84
CA PRO A 267 -10.85 -12.55 1.53
C PRO A 267 -11.73 -11.31 1.48
N GLU A 268 -11.75 -10.62 0.35
CA GLU A 268 -12.66 -9.54 0.05
C GLU A 268 -13.63 -9.94 -1.06
N ILE A 269 -14.92 -9.68 -0.81
CA ILE A 269 -16.02 -9.80 -1.77
C ILE A 269 -16.73 -8.46 -1.81
N GLU A 270 -16.62 -7.77 -2.92
CA GLU A 270 -17.20 -6.44 -3.10
C GLU A 270 -18.72 -6.44 -3.10
N MET A 271 -19.30 -5.45 -2.42
CA MET A 271 -20.73 -5.16 -2.38
C MET A 271 -21.00 -3.76 -1.83
N PRO A 272 -22.00 -3.01 -2.33
CA PRO A 272 -22.77 -3.25 -3.55
C PRO A 272 -22.10 -2.70 -4.81
N GLY A 273 -21.07 -1.85 -4.68
CA GLY A 273 -20.27 -1.29 -5.76
C GLY A 273 -19.25 -2.28 -6.33
N HIS A 274 -18.48 -1.85 -7.32
CA HIS A 274 -17.44 -2.66 -7.97
C HIS A 274 -17.90 -4.04 -8.43
N SER A 275 -19.17 -4.13 -8.89
CA SER A 275 -19.88 -5.40 -9.14
C SER A 275 -20.23 -5.63 -10.62
N GLU A 276 -19.62 -4.88 -11.55
CA GLU A 276 -19.92 -4.96 -12.98
C GLU A 276 -19.74 -6.37 -13.53
N GLU A 277 -18.77 -7.14 -13.05
CA GLU A 277 -18.51 -8.52 -13.45
C GLU A 277 -19.64 -9.46 -13.01
N VAL A 278 -20.17 -9.24 -11.79
CA VAL A 278 -21.33 -9.98 -11.27
C VAL A 278 -22.56 -9.66 -12.08
N LEU A 279 -22.81 -8.36 -12.35
CA LEU A 279 -23.99 -7.88 -13.05
C LEU A 279 -23.98 -8.25 -14.55
N ALA A 280 -22.80 -8.47 -15.12
CA ALA A 280 -22.69 -9.04 -16.47
C ALA A 280 -23.07 -10.53 -16.48
N ALA A 281 -22.70 -11.28 -15.43
CA ALA A 281 -23.05 -12.69 -15.31
C ALA A 281 -24.49 -12.94 -14.83
N TYR A 282 -24.99 -12.11 -13.93
CA TYR A 282 -26.30 -12.21 -13.27
C TYR A 282 -27.00 -10.85 -13.27
N PRO A 283 -27.48 -10.38 -14.44
CA PRO A 283 -28.07 -9.04 -14.59
C PRO A 283 -29.31 -8.80 -13.73
N GLU A 284 -30.01 -9.86 -13.31
CA GLU A 284 -31.15 -9.79 -12.40
C GLU A 284 -30.80 -9.22 -11.01
N LEU A 285 -29.52 -9.14 -10.65
CA LEU A 285 -29.04 -8.52 -9.41
C LEU A 285 -28.88 -7.01 -9.52
N SER A 286 -28.97 -6.44 -10.74
CA SER A 286 -28.94 -5.01 -10.97
C SER A 286 -30.33 -4.37 -10.92
N CYS A 287 -30.38 -3.05 -10.81
CA CYS A 287 -31.65 -2.31 -10.86
C CYS A 287 -32.31 -2.32 -12.23
N SER A 288 -31.52 -2.35 -13.29
CA SER A 288 -32.02 -2.36 -14.69
C SER A 288 -32.36 -3.75 -15.18
N HIS A 289 -31.85 -4.80 -14.58
CA HIS A 289 -31.86 -6.19 -15.03
C HIS A 289 -31.24 -6.36 -16.44
N GLU A 290 -30.37 -5.43 -16.83
CA GLU A 290 -29.66 -5.43 -18.10
C GLU A 290 -28.15 -5.53 -17.87
N PRO A 291 -27.42 -6.42 -18.55
CA PRO A 291 -25.98 -6.53 -18.39
C PRO A 291 -25.27 -5.25 -18.88
N TYR A 292 -24.18 -4.85 -18.22
CA TYR A 292 -23.34 -3.71 -18.58
C TYR A 292 -24.01 -2.32 -18.45
N LYS A 293 -25.11 -2.21 -17.72
CA LYS A 293 -25.85 -0.94 -17.58
C LYS A 293 -25.64 -0.29 -16.22
N ASP A 294 -25.55 -1.10 -15.19
CA ASP A 294 -25.34 -0.67 -13.81
C ASP A 294 -23.98 -1.18 -13.32
N SER A 295 -23.37 -0.45 -12.37
CA SER A 295 -22.13 -0.82 -11.68
C SER A 295 -22.40 -1.42 -10.32
N ASP A 296 -23.55 -1.11 -9.71
CA ASP A 296 -23.88 -1.49 -8.36
C ASP A 296 -25.03 -2.50 -8.33
N MET A 297 -24.95 -3.44 -7.40
CA MET A 297 -26.08 -4.35 -7.11
C MET A 297 -27.31 -3.58 -6.64
N CYS A 298 -28.49 -4.17 -6.79
CA CYS A 298 -29.76 -3.62 -6.33
C CYS A 298 -30.03 -3.96 -4.85
N PRO A 299 -29.79 -3.07 -3.87
CA PRO A 299 -30.04 -3.38 -2.46
C PRO A 299 -31.52 -3.41 -2.09
N GLY A 300 -32.41 -3.04 -3.00
CA GLY A 300 -33.86 -3.21 -2.84
C GLY A 300 -34.38 -4.62 -3.22
N SER A 301 -33.54 -5.45 -3.83
CA SER A 301 -33.90 -6.79 -4.33
C SER A 301 -33.51 -7.88 -3.34
N VAL A 302 -34.47 -8.75 -2.96
CA VAL A 302 -34.19 -9.95 -2.15
C VAL A 302 -33.17 -10.87 -2.82
N ALA A 303 -33.16 -10.93 -4.16
CA ALA A 303 -32.21 -11.76 -4.91
C ALA A 303 -30.75 -11.36 -4.64
N THR A 304 -30.48 -10.07 -4.38
CA THR A 304 -29.15 -9.60 -4.02
C THR A 304 -28.70 -10.17 -2.67
N TYR A 305 -29.58 -10.20 -1.69
CA TYR A 305 -29.26 -10.78 -0.38
C TYR A 305 -29.04 -12.28 -0.47
N ASP A 306 -29.97 -13.02 -1.14
CA ASP A 306 -29.85 -14.46 -1.36
C ASP A 306 -28.55 -14.82 -2.08
N PHE A 307 -28.17 -14.04 -3.11
CA PHE A 307 -26.92 -14.23 -3.85
C PHE A 307 -25.70 -14.06 -2.94
N LEU A 308 -25.60 -12.93 -2.26
CA LEU A 308 -24.43 -12.59 -1.42
C LEU A 308 -24.33 -13.52 -0.20
N GLU A 309 -25.43 -13.90 0.44
CA GLU A 309 -25.42 -14.89 1.52
C GLU A 309 -24.87 -16.25 1.05
N ASN A 310 -25.31 -16.72 -0.11
CA ASN A 310 -24.81 -17.97 -0.68
C ASN A 310 -23.33 -17.89 -1.05
N VAL A 311 -22.86 -16.75 -1.61
CA VAL A 311 -21.45 -16.52 -1.90
C VAL A 311 -20.63 -16.54 -0.60
N LEU A 312 -21.05 -15.79 0.42
CA LEU A 312 -20.33 -15.71 1.70
C LEU A 312 -20.30 -17.06 2.43
N LEU A 313 -21.31 -17.90 2.31
CA LEU A 313 -21.28 -19.26 2.89
C LEU A 313 -20.15 -20.10 2.28
N GLU A 314 -19.98 -20.08 0.95
CA GLU A 314 -18.90 -20.81 0.29
C GLU A 314 -17.52 -20.18 0.61
N VAL A 315 -17.45 -18.85 0.69
CA VAL A 315 -16.22 -18.14 1.10
C VAL A 315 -15.81 -18.52 2.52
N MET A 316 -16.75 -18.58 3.46
CA MET A 316 -16.47 -18.98 4.85
C MET A 316 -16.06 -20.44 5.00
N ASP A 317 -16.49 -21.33 4.09
CA ASP A 317 -16.06 -22.73 4.04
C ASP A 317 -14.60 -22.87 3.56
N ILE A 318 -14.17 -21.96 2.69
CA ILE A 318 -12.80 -21.95 2.14
C ILE A 318 -11.83 -21.27 3.10
N PHE A 319 -12.22 -20.12 3.66
CA PHE A 319 -11.36 -19.26 4.48
C PHE A 319 -11.73 -19.35 5.96
N PRO A 320 -10.87 -19.95 6.81
CA PRO A 320 -11.09 -20.02 8.25
C PRO A 320 -10.84 -18.68 8.97
N SER A 321 -10.57 -17.62 8.24
CA SER A 321 -10.33 -16.28 8.77
C SER A 321 -11.48 -15.82 9.64
N GLU A 322 -11.17 -15.26 10.81
CA GLU A 322 -12.13 -14.57 11.64
C GLU A 322 -12.77 -13.37 10.91
N TYR A 323 -12.06 -12.78 9.97
CA TYR A 323 -12.41 -11.58 9.25
C TYR A 323 -12.79 -11.89 7.79
N ILE A 324 -13.90 -11.30 7.34
CA ILE A 324 -14.32 -11.26 5.94
C ILE A 324 -14.48 -9.79 5.55
N HIS A 325 -13.80 -9.37 4.50
CA HIS A 325 -13.91 -8.02 3.97
C HIS A 325 -15.05 -7.96 2.95
N VAL A 326 -15.90 -6.95 3.04
CA VAL A 326 -17.09 -6.81 2.19
C VAL A 326 -17.01 -5.60 1.26
N GLY A 327 -15.82 -4.98 1.13
CA GLY A 327 -15.65 -3.75 0.37
C GLY A 327 -16.47 -2.60 0.95
N GLY A 328 -17.49 -2.17 0.23
CA GLY A 328 -18.44 -1.14 0.65
C GLY A 328 -18.09 0.26 0.16
N ASP A 329 -17.02 0.39 -0.61
CA ASP A 329 -16.51 1.64 -1.15
C ASP A 329 -17.15 2.03 -2.49
N GLU A 330 -17.08 3.30 -2.79
CA GLU A 330 -17.31 3.95 -4.07
C GLU A 330 -18.61 3.57 -4.82
N ALA A 331 -19.65 3.07 -4.13
CA ALA A 331 -20.92 2.78 -4.78
C ALA A 331 -21.50 4.02 -5.47
N VAL A 332 -21.77 3.91 -6.77
CA VAL A 332 -22.24 5.01 -7.62
C VAL A 332 -23.67 5.43 -7.28
N MET A 333 -24.52 4.46 -6.89
CA MET A 333 -25.92 4.63 -6.43
C MET A 333 -26.86 5.34 -7.41
N LYS A 334 -26.46 5.55 -8.66
CA LYS A 334 -27.25 6.29 -9.65
C LYS A 334 -28.50 5.50 -10.10
N ALA A 335 -28.34 4.21 -10.27
CA ALA A 335 -29.43 3.35 -10.72
C ALA A 335 -30.56 3.25 -9.67
N TRP A 336 -30.22 3.43 -8.37
CA TRP A 336 -31.20 3.35 -7.27
C TRP A 336 -32.22 4.49 -7.28
N ASP A 337 -31.90 5.64 -7.93
CA ASP A 337 -32.82 6.78 -8.06
C ASP A 337 -34.11 6.43 -8.82
N ASN A 338 -34.03 5.51 -9.78
CA ASN A 338 -35.14 5.12 -10.64
C ASN A 338 -35.62 3.67 -10.40
N CYS A 339 -35.01 2.94 -9.49
CA CYS A 339 -35.38 1.58 -9.16
C CYS A 339 -36.55 1.52 -8.19
N LEU A 340 -37.68 0.94 -8.60
CA LEU A 340 -38.88 0.84 -7.76
C LEU A 340 -38.63 0.09 -6.44
N LEU A 341 -37.80 -0.94 -6.46
CA LEU A 341 -37.46 -1.73 -5.27
C LEU A 341 -36.62 -0.90 -4.28
N CYS A 342 -35.58 -0.20 -4.76
CA CYS A 342 -34.76 0.67 -3.95
C CYS A 342 -35.56 1.84 -3.38
N GLN A 343 -36.40 2.49 -4.20
CA GLN A 343 -37.27 3.58 -3.76
C GLN A 343 -38.28 3.14 -2.69
N ARG A 344 -38.86 1.96 -2.87
CA ARG A 344 -39.76 1.36 -1.89
C ARG A 344 -39.04 1.10 -0.57
N MET A 345 -37.87 0.47 -0.61
CA MET A 345 -37.10 0.13 0.59
C MET A 345 -36.61 1.40 1.30
N MET A 346 -36.11 2.42 0.59
CA MET A 346 -35.76 3.71 1.18
C MET A 346 -36.94 4.37 1.89
N LYS A 347 -38.14 4.29 1.31
CA LYS A 347 -39.36 4.80 1.93
C LYS A 347 -39.75 4.02 3.19
N GLU A 348 -39.67 2.70 3.15
CA GLU A 348 -39.99 1.85 4.31
C GLU A 348 -38.99 2.04 5.45
N LEU A 349 -37.71 2.26 5.14
CA LEU A 349 -36.64 2.49 6.10
C LEU A 349 -36.52 3.97 6.54
N HIS A 350 -37.31 4.87 5.95
CA HIS A 350 -37.23 6.33 6.15
C HIS A 350 -35.80 6.87 5.96
N THR A 351 -35.13 6.48 4.87
CA THR A 351 -33.73 6.79 4.61
C THR A 351 -33.49 7.23 3.16
N ASP A 352 -32.25 7.64 2.86
CA ASP A 352 -31.74 7.93 1.53
C ASP A 352 -30.88 6.78 0.96
N LYS A 353 -30.19 7.03 -0.15
CA LYS A 353 -29.30 6.04 -0.78
C LYS A 353 -28.15 5.61 0.12
N ALA A 354 -27.53 6.53 0.84
CA ALA A 354 -26.46 6.20 1.78
C ALA A 354 -26.98 5.31 2.92
N GLY A 355 -28.17 5.61 3.44
CA GLY A 355 -28.81 4.75 4.43
C GLY A 355 -29.27 3.41 3.88
N LEU A 356 -29.59 3.31 2.58
CA LEU A 356 -29.92 2.04 1.93
C LEU A 356 -28.67 1.16 1.81
N GLN A 357 -27.52 1.71 1.43
CA GLN A 357 -26.23 1.02 1.46
C GLN A 357 -25.89 0.58 2.89
N ALA A 358 -26.03 1.48 3.86
CA ALA A 358 -25.79 1.16 5.26
C ALA A 358 -26.69 0.03 5.78
N HIS A 359 -27.93 -0.06 5.29
CA HIS A 359 -28.84 -1.18 5.59
C HIS A 359 -28.31 -2.51 5.05
N LEU A 360 -27.86 -2.53 3.77
CA LEU A 360 -27.27 -3.72 3.17
C LEU A 360 -26.03 -4.20 3.97
N ILE A 361 -25.09 -3.30 4.22
CA ILE A 361 -23.86 -3.63 4.98
C ILE A 361 -24.20 -4.09 6.40
N THR A 362 -25.20 -3.46 7.06
CA THR A 362 -25.67 -3.89 8.38
C THR A 362 -26.20 -5.33 8.34
N HIS A 363 -26.98 -5.68 7.30
CA HIS A 363 -27.47 -7.04 7.11
C HIS A 363 -26.32 -8.05 7.05
N PHE A 364 -25.30 -7.79 6.20
CA PHE A 364 -24.17 -8.70 6.05
C PHE A 364 -23.25 -8.71 7.27
N GLY A 365 -23.12 -7.61 8.00
CA GLY A 365 -22.46 -7.59 9.30
C GLY A 365 -23.12 -8.53 10.30
N ASN A 366 -24.45 -8.51 10.40
CA ASN A 366 -25.22 -9.40 11.24
C ASN A 366 -25.15 -10.87 10.76
N PHE A 367 -25.21 -11.08 9.45
CA PHE A 367 -25.07 -12.41 8.84
C PHE A 367 -23.71 -13.04 9.18
N LEU A 368 -22.62 -12.32 8.99
CA LEU A 368 -21.27 -12.77 9.32
C LEU A 368 -21.11 -13.05 10.81
N ASN A 369 -21.63 -12.16 11.68
CA ASN A 369 -21.61 -12.39 13.13
C ASN A 369 -22.38 -13.67 13.56
N ALA A 370 -23.53 -13.91 12.96
CA ALA A 370 -24.31 -15.13 13.22
C ALA A 370 -23.54 -16.40 12.85
N HIS A 371 -22.60 -16.31 11.92
CA HIS A 371 -21.69 -17.39 11.49
C HIS A 371 -20.32 -17.36 12.20
N GLY A 372 -20.15 -16.56 13.27
CA GLY A 372 -18.91 -16.46 14.04
C GLY A 372 -17.78 -15.74 13.31
N ARG A 373 -18.09 -14.90 12.33
CA ARG A 373 -17.13 -14.08 11.59
C ARG A 373 -17.30 -12.61 11.95
N ARG A 374 -16.29 -11.81 11.64
CA ARG A 374 -16.28 -10.36 11.81
C ARG A 374 -16.21 -9.67 10.45
N LEU A 375 -17.04 -8.65 10.29
CA LEU A 375 -16.97 -7.80 9.09
C LEU A 375 -15.73 -6.91 9.15
N VAL A 376 -15.05 -6.81 8.01
CA VAL A 376 -14.16 -5.70 7.67
C VAL A 376 -14.75 -4.99 6.47
N GLY A 377 -14.64 -3.67 6.40
CA GLY A 377 -15.04 -2.89 5.23
C GLY A 377 -14.23 -1.60 5.13
N TRP A 378 -14.22 -1.00 3.96
CA TRP A 378 -13.65 0.32 3.76
C TRP A 378 -14.40 1.38 4.59
N ASP A 379 -13.85 2.56 4.76
CA ASP A 379 -14.38 3.54 5.72
C ASP A 379 -15.79 4.09 5.38
N GLU A 380 -16.34 3.79 4.21
CA GLU A 380 -17.74 4.05 3.86
C GLU A 380 -18.74 3.29 4.74
N VAL A 381 -18.34 2.11 5.25
CA VAL A 381 -19.22 1.31 6.12
C VAL A 381 -19.50 1.95 7.48
N ILE A 382 -18.79 3.01 7.87
CA ILE A 382 -18.99 3.73 9.14
C ILE A 382 -20.45 4.17 9.33
N ALA A 383 -21.14 4.51 8.25
CA ALA A 383 -22.55 4.89 8.28
C ALA A 383 -23.50 3.75 8.69
N SER A 384 -23.03 2.51 8.68
CA SER A 384 -23.82 1.31 8.98
C SER A 384 -23.90 1.05 10.49
N ARG A 385 -24.96 0.35 10.93
CA ARG A 385 -25.10 -0.09 12.32
C ARG A 385 -24.50 -1.48 12.47
N LEU A 386 -23.21 -1.52 12.69
CA LEU A 386 -22.45 -2.77 12.78
C LEU A 386 -22.22 -3.19 14.23
N ALA A 387 -21.86 -4.45 14.42
CA ALA A 387 -21.47 -4.95 15.73
C ALA A 387 -20.15 -4.28 16.20
N PRO A 388 -19.96 -4.09 17.53
CA PRO A 388 -18.74 -3.45 18.06
C PRO A 388 -17.43 -4.18 17.74
N ASN A 389 -17.51 -5.45 17.31
CA ASN A 389 -16.36 -6.24 16.88
C ASN A 389 -16.02 -6.07 15.40
N THR A 390 -16.66 -5.14 14.69
CA THR A 390 -16.33 -4.76 13.31
C THR A 390 -15.00 -4.06 13.26
N THR A 391 -14.28 -4.25 12.16
CA THR A 391 -13.05 -3.52 11.85
C THR A 391 -13.27 -2.63 10.64
N VAL A 392 -12.97 -1.33 10.76
CA VAL A 392 -13.04 -0.38 9.65
C VAL A 392 -11.64 -0.17 9.07
N MET A 393 -11.50 -0.36 7.77
CA MET A 393 -10.26 -0.08 7.05
C MET A 393 -10.31 1.33 6.49
N VAL A 394 -9.54 2.23 7.10
CA VAL A 394 -9.56 3.66 6.78
C VAL A 394 -8.49 3.96 5.72
N TRP A 395 -8.95 4.34 4.52
CA TRP A 395 -8.08 4.62 3.38
C TRP A 395 -8.03 6.10 2.99
N ARG A 396 -8.96 6.90 3.49
CA ARG A 396 -9.05 8.35 3.26
C ARG A 396 -8.40 9.14 4.40
N GLU A 397 -9.09 10.06 5.02
CA GLU A 397 -8.55 10.93 6.06
C GLU A 397 -8.64 10.30 7.46
N THR A 398 -7.70 10.65 8.35
CA THR A 398 -7.67 10.17 9.74
C THR A 398 -8.91 10.54 10.55
N GLU A 399 -9.63 11.61 10.16
CA GLU A 399 -10.91 11.99 10.77
C GLU A 399 -11.96 10.88 10.68
N LEU A 400 -11.92 10.05 9.62
CA LEU A 400 -12.78 8.88 9.48
C LEU A 400 -12.41 7.78 10.49
N ALA A 401 -11.12 7.67 10.84
CA ALA A 401 -10.72 6.77 11.93
C ALA A 401 -11.32 7.20 13.27
N ARG A 402 -11.34 8.50 13.57
CA ARG A 402 -11.99 9.04 14.78
C ARG A 402 -13.47 8.70 14.80
N LYS A 403 -14.18 8.92 13.69
CA LYS A 403 -15.60 8.57 13.57
C LYS A 403 -15.86 7.07 13.77
N ALA A 404 -15.04 6.20 13.20
CA ALA A 404 -15.15 4.76 13.41
C ALA A 404 -14.98 4.39 14.89
N ILE A 405 -14.00 4.98 15.57
CA ILE A 405 -13.72 4.78 16.99
C ILE A 405 -14.89 5.27 17.86
N GLU A 406 -15.48 6.43 17.54
CA GLU A 406 -16.67 6.96 18.22
C GLU A 406 -17.87 6.02 18.12
N HIS A 407 -17.98 5.24 17.04
CA HIS A 407 -18.98 4.18 16.90
C HIS A 407 -18.59 2.87 17.60
N GLY A 408 -17.42 2.81 18.23
CA GLY A 408 -16.92 1.65 18.96
C GLY A 408 -16.27 0.58 18.07
N TYR A 409 -15.85 0.93 16.83
CA TYR A 409 -15.20 0.01 15.92
C TYR A 409 -13.68 0.04 16.09
N ASP A 410 -13.05 -1.11 15.84
CA ASP A 410 -11.60 -1.19 15.64
C ASP A 410 -11.21 -0.65 14.26
N VAL A 411 -9.98 -0.14 14.15
CA VAL A 411 -9.50 0.51 12.92
C VAL A 411 -8.22 -0.14 12.43
N VAL A 412 -8.14 -0.40 11.12
CA VAL A 412 -6.90 -0.64 10.37
C VAL A 412 -6.64 0.58 9.50
N LEU A 413 -5.44 1.17 9.61
CA LEU A 413 -5.08 2.34 8.83
C LEU A 413 -4.39 1.93 7.51
N SER A 414 -4.93 2.43 6.40
CA SER A 414 -4.31 2.27 5.08
C SER A 414 -4.47 3.52 4.21
N PRO A 415 -4.12 4.73 4.74
CA PRO A 415 -4.37 5.97 4.03
C PRO A 415 -3.62 6.02 2.70
N GLY A 416 -4.34 6.43 1.64
CA GLY A 416 -3.83 6.46 0.26
C GLY A 416 -2.54 7.26 0.09
N ASP A 417 -2.31 8.28 0.92
CA ASP A 417 -1.10 9.11 0.85
C ASP A 417 0.17 8.43 1.37
N TYR A 418 0.04 7.32 2.13
CA TYR A 418 1.16 6.62 2.77
C TYR A 418 1.17 5.10 2.54
N CYS A 419 0.06 4.50 2.12
CA CYS A 419 -0.10 3.06 2.06
C CYS A 419 -0.44 2.51 0.67
N TYR A 420 -0.79 3.37 -0.32
CA TYR A 420 -1.15 2.95 -1.68
C TYR A 420 0.09 2.84 -2.56
N ILE A 421 0.64 1.65 -2.63
CA ILE A 421 1.90 1.36 -3.34
C ILE A 421 1.71 1.08 -4.84
N ASP A 422 0.56 1.33 -5.39
CA ASP A 422 0.25 1.47 -6.82
C ASP A 422 0.69 2.82 -7.41
N ARG A 423 1.15 3.77 -6.56
CA ARG A 423 1.70 5.07 -6.95
C ARG A 423 3.17 4.97 -7.35
N TYR A 424 3.66 5.95 -8.12
CA TYR A 424 5.08 6.03 -8.52
C TYR A 424 6.00 6.07 -7.31
N GLN A 425 6.98 5.17 -7.26
CA GLN A 425 7.91 5.08 -6.14
C GLN A 425 9.17 5.94 -6.29
N ASP A 426 9.47 6.37 -7.51
CA ASP A 426 10.60 7.22 -7.86
C ASP A 426 10.18 8.15 -9.01
N ALA A 427 11.11 8.91 -9.60
CA ALA A 427 10.87 9.84 -10.70
C ALA A 427 9.98 9.21 -11.80
N PRO A 428 8.72 9.67 -12.00
CA PRO A 428 7.73 8.95 -12.82
C PRO A 428 8.16 8.67 -14.26
N ILE A 429 9.03 9.53 -14.81
CA ILE A 429 9.57 9.37 -16.18
C ILE A 429 10.51 8.16 -16.34
N THR A 430 10.94 7.56 -15.24
CA THR A 430 11.84 6.39 -15.23
C THR A 430 11.14 5.13 -14.74
N GLN A 431 9.86 5.23 -14.38
CA GLN A 431 9.10 4.16 -13.79
C GLN A 431 8.12 3.53 -14.78
N PRO A 432 7.78 2.25 -14.62
CA PRO A 432 6.66 1.66 -15.34
C PRO A 432 5.37 2.43 -15.03
N THR A 433 4.39 2.35 -15.92
CA THR A 433 3.08 2.98 -15.71
C THR A 433 2.48 2.57 -14.37
N ALA A 434 1.95 3.55 -13.65
CA ALA A 434 1.33 3.36 -12.34
C ALA A 434 0.03 4.19 -12.25
N MET A 435 -0.74 4.06 -11.17
CA MET A 435 -1.99 4.80 -10.96
C MET A 435 -1.79 6.33 -11.05
N GLY A 436 -0.63 6.81 -10.73
CA GLY A 436 -0.30 8.22 -10.61
C GLY A 436 0.18 8.52 -9.18
N GLY A 437 0.24 9.80 -8.82
CA GLY A 437 0.74 10.19 -7.49
C GLY A 437 2.25 9.91 -7.33
N TYR A 438 2.76 10.13 -6.12
CA TYR A 438 4.18 9.92 -5.81
C TYR A 438 4.33 9.48 -4.36
N LEU A 439 4.82 8.26 -4.16
CA LEU A 439 4.94 7.65 -2.85
C LEU A 439 6.26 6.88 -2.75
N THR A 440 7.29 7.56 -2.24
CA THR A 440 8.63 6.99 -2.04
C THR A 440 8.70 6.11 -0.80
N LEU A 441 9.73 5.25 -0.74
CA LEU A 441 10.05 4.48 0.47
C LEU A 441 10.19 5.39 1.70
N LYS A 442 10.81 6.56 1.53
CA LYS A 442 10.97 7.54 2.62
C LYS A 442 9.63 8.07 3.11
N LYS A 443 8.75 8.48 2.21
CA LYS A 443 7.43 9.01 2.58
C LYS A 443 6.60 7.97 3.32
N MET A 444 6.62 6.71 2.88
CA MET A 444 5.96 5.62 3.60
C MET A 444 6.54 5.41 4.99
N TYR A 445 7.88 5.40 5.11
CA TYR A 445 8.54 5.23 6.40
C TYR A 445 8.27 6.40 7.37
N ASP A 446 8.08 7.61 6.86
CA ASP A 446 7.78 8.80 7.67
C ASP A 446 6.34 8.80 8.21
N TYR A 447 5.47 7.94 7.72
CA TYR A 447 4.08 7.85 8.17
C TYR A 447 3.97 7.55 9.66
N VAL A 448 3.23 8.39 10.39
CA VAL A 448 2.92 8.21 11.82
C VAL A 448 1.45 7.85 11.97
N PRO A 449 1.13 6.59 12.26
CA PRO A 449 -0.27 6.14 12.37
C PRO A 449 -1.02 6.87 13.49
N GLY A 450 -2.10 7.58 13.13
CA GLY A 450 -2.95 8.29 14.08
C GLY A 450 -2.25 9.42 14.82
N ASP A 451 -1.37 10.20 14.16
CA ASP A 451 -0.63 11.31 14.77
C ASP A 451 -1.53 12.42 15.31
N ASP A 452 -2.71 12.61 14.73
CA ASP A 452 -3.76 13.54 15.13
C ASP A 452 -4.81 12.96 16.09
N LEU A 453 -4.70 11.66 16.45
CA LEU A 453 -5.56 11.00 17.40
C LEU A 453 -5.00 11.11 18.83
N THR A 454 -5.90 11.12 19.82
CA THR A 454 -5.56 11.05 21.24
C THR A 454 -4.94 9.69 21.60
N ALA A 455 -4.31 9.60 22.77
CA ALA A 455 -3.73 8.32 23.24
C ALA A 455 -4.80 7.23 23.44
N ASP A 456 -6.02 7.60 23.84
CA ASP A 456 -7.12 6.66 24.02
C ASP A 456 -7.67 6.17 22.69
N GLU A 457 -7.88 7.06 21.72
CA GLU A 457 -8.29 6.71 20.35
C GLU A 457 -7.27 5.78 19.68
N ARG A 458 -5.97 6.04 19.83
CA ARG A 458 -4.90 5.18 19.26
C ARG A 458 -4.92 3.73 19.75
N ARG A 459 -5.57 3.42 20.87
CA ARG A 459 -5.73 2.02 21.33
C ARG A 459 -6.64 1.20 20.41
N HIS A 460 -7.55 1.84 19.70
CA HIS A 460 -8.44 1.23 18.73
C HIS A 460 -7.77 1.00 17.35
N ILE A 461 -6.57 1.54 17.12
CA ILE A 461 -5.80 1.23 15.92
C ILE A 461 -5.22 -0.18 16.10
N THR A 462 -5.80 -1.15 15.42
CA THR A 462 -5.33 -2.55 15.45
C THR A 462 -4.12 -2.77 14.56
N GLY A 463 -3.96 -1.97 13.50
CA GLY A 463 -2.81 -2.09 12.62
C GLY A 463 -2.82 -1.27 11.36
N LEU A 464 -2.01 -1.73 10.40
CA LEU A 464 -1.70 -1.06 9.14
C LEU A 464 -1.78 -2.04 7.98
N GLN A 465 -2.12 -1.49 6.79
CA GLN A 465 -2.10 -2.25 5.54
C GLN A 465 -1.43 -1.45 4.42
N ALA A 466 -0.59 -2.12 3.63
CA ALA A 466 -0.11 -1.62 2.35
C ALA A 466 -1.03 -2.15 1.25
N ASN A 467 -1.58 -1.26 0.40
CA ASN A 467 -2.51 -1.61 -0.67
C ASN A 467 -1.82 -1.49 -2.03
N LEU A 468 -2.04 -2.50 -2.89
CA LEU A 468 -1.61 -2.44 -4.28
C LEU A 468 -2.79 -2.75 -5.20
N TRP A 469 -3.36 -1.69 -5.75
CA TRP A 469 -4.37 -1.74 -6.80
C TRP A 469 -3.69 -2.00 -8.16
N ALA A 470 -4.29 -2.84 -8.99
CA ALA A 470 -3.57 -3.43 -10.11
C ALA A 470 -4.01 -2.95 -11.50
N GLU A 471 -4.84 -1.91 -11.63
CA GLU A 471 -5.36 -1.42 -12.93
C GLU A 471 -4.25 -1.17 -13.94
N TYR A 472 -3.11 -0.66 -13.49
CA TYR A 472 -1.94 -0.33 -14.34
C TYR A 472 -0.75 -1.25 -14.09
N ILE A 473 -0.97 -2.40 -13.44
CA ILE A 473 0.08 -3.36 -13.07
C ILE A 473 -0.19 -4.73 -13.69
N PRO A 474 0.06 -4.91 -15.00
CA PRO A 474 -0.33 -6.10 -15.72
C PRO A 474 0.51 -7.34 -15.44
N SER A 475 1.76 -7.21 -14.94
CA SER A 475 2.66 -8.35 -14.78
C SER A 475 3.03 -8.62 -13.31
N ASP A 476 3.46 -9.86 -13.03
CA ASP A 476 3.98 -10.29 -11.74
C ASP A 476 5.22 -9.48 -11.34
N GLU A 477 6.15 -9.27 -12.31
CA GLU A 477 7.39 -8.54 -12.09
C GLU A 477 7.10 -7.08 -11.70
N GLN A 478 6.14 -6.44 -12.34
CA GLN A 478 5.78 -5.06 -12.00
C GLN A 478 5.10 -5.00 -10.63
N MET A 479 4.25 -5.97 -10.28
CA MET A 479 3.63 -6.03 -8.95
C MET A 479 4.70 -6.20 -7.86
N GLU A 480 5.66 -7.09 -8.04
CA GLU A 480 6.78 -7.29 -7.14
C GLU A 480 7.67 -6.04 -7.04
N TYR A 481 7.93 -5.38 -8.18
CA TYR A 481 8.67 -4.13 -8.26
C TYR A 481 7.99 -2.99 -7.48
N MET A 482 6.68 -2.92 -7.51
CA MET A 482 5.91 -1.91 -6.78
C MET A 482 5.85 -2.21 -5.28
N PHE A 483 5.74 -3.48 -4.89
CA PHE A 483 5.69 -3.87 -3.49
C PHE A 483 7.03 -3.69 -2.78
N TRP A 484 8.09 -4.27 -3.36
CA TRP A 484 9.37 -4.39 -2.69
C TRP A 484 10.37 -3.36 -3.20
N PRO A 485 11.04 -2.58 -2.31
CA PRO A 485 11.06 -2.73 -0.84
C PRO A 485 10.04 -1.86 -0.07
N ARG A 486 9.09 -1.18 -0.72
CA ARG A 486 8.20 -0.23 -0.04
C ARG A 486 7.37 -0.87 1.08
N ALA A 487 6.88 -2.09 0.90
CA ALA A 487 6.17 -2.83 1.94
C ALA A 487 7.01 -3.03 3.22
N MET A 488 8.35 -3.03 3.12
CA MET A 488 9.23 -3.10 4.30
C MET A 488 9.04 -1.92 5.25
N ALA A 489 8.64 -0.74 4.75
CA ALA A 489 8.35 0.42 5.60
C ALA A 489 7.10 0.17 6.47
N ILE A 490 6.05 -0.40 5.89
CA ILE A 490 4.83 -0.77 6.64
C ILE A 490 5.13 -1.89 7.62
N ALA A 491 5.96 -2.88 7.25
CA ALA A 491 6.42 -3.91 8.17
C ALA A 491 7.15 -3.33 9.39
N GLU A 492 8.08 -2.39 9.14
CA GLU A 492 8.86 -1.71 10.20
C GLU A 492 7.95 -0.90 11.14
N ILE A 493 7.01 -0.11 10.59
CA ILE A 493 6.08 0.69 11.38
C ILE A 493 5.10 -0.22 12.13
N GLY A 494 4.56 -1.23 11.47
CA GLY A 494 3.66 -2.19 12.08
C GLY A 494 4.27 -2.96 13.23
N TRP A 495 5.60 -3.17 13.16
CA TRP A 495 6.36 -3.87 14.20
C TRP A 495 6.79 -2.95 15.34
N ASN A 496 7.31 -1.75 15.02
CA ASN A 496 7.96 -0.87 16.00
C ASN A 496 7.09 0.31 16.46
N GLY A 497 5.98 0.59 15.78
CA GLY A 497 5.29 1.88 15.92
C GLY A 497 6.10 3.01 15.27
N ALA A 498 5.72 4.26 15.60
CA ALA A 498 6.33 5.45 14.98
C ALA A 498 7.28 6.23 15.91
N GLU A 499 7.50 5.77 17.14
CA GLU A 499 8.19 6.57 18.16
C GLU A 499 9.72 6.65 17.98
N LYS A 500 10.33 5.66 17.31
CA LYS A 500 11.80 5.54 17.19
C LYS A 500 12.24 5.40 15.74
N LYS A 501 11.94 6.42 14.92
CA LYS A 501 12.30 6.42 13.51
C LYS A 501 13.74 6.88 13.27
N ASP A 502 14.47 6.09 12.47
CA ASP A 502 15.79 6.42 11.92
C ASP A 502 15.81 5.95 10.46
N TYR A 503 15.46 6.85 9.53
CA TYR A 503 15.38 6.51 8.12
C TYR A 503 16.72 6.05 7.55
N ALA A 504 17.83 6.63 7.99
CA ALA A 504 19.15 6.26 7.47
C ALA A 504 19.51 4.80 7.85
N ASP A 505 19.21 4.38 9.09
CA ASP A 505 19.39 2.98 9.51
C ASP A 505 18.40 2.06 8.78
N PHE A 506 17.11 2.45 8.67
CA PHE A 506 16.11 1.68 7.93
C PHE A 506 16.48 1.50 6.46
N HIS A 507 16.83 2.60 5.77
CA HIS A 507 17.21 2.57 4.35
C HIS A 507 18.41 1.65 4.10
N ARG A 508 19.44 1.71 4.97
CA ARG A 508 20.60 0.82 4.89
C ARG A 508 20.21 -0.65 5.01
N ARG A 509 19.28 -0.99 5.92
CA ARG A 509 18.76 -2.37 6.09
C ARG A 509 17.91 -2.80 4.90
N ALA A 510 17.01 -1.94 4.43
CA ALA A 510 16.16 -2.18 3.26
C ALA A 510 17.00 -2.39 2.00
N LEU A 511 18.06 -1.59 1.80
CA LEU A 511 18.99 -1.76 0.69
C LEU A 511 19.68 -3.14 0.69
N ALA A 512 20.12 -3.60 1.87
CA ALA A 512 20.71 -4.93 2.01
C ALA A 512 19.68 -6.05 1.76
N GLU A 513 18.42 -5.87 2.17
CA GLU A 513 17.35 -6.83 1.97
C GLU A 513 16.85 -6.89 0.51
N CYS A 514 17.04 -5.85 -0.31
CA CYS A 514 16.72 -5.92 -1.74
C CYS A 514 17.43 -7.08 -2.45
N ASP A 515 18.69 -7.34 -2.12
CA ASP A 515 19.43 -8.47 -2.70
C ASP A 515 18.90 -9.82 -2.20
N THR A 516 18.44 -9.88 -0.96
CA THR A 516 17.80 -11.09 -0.40
C THR A 516 16.46 -11.39 -1.06
N VAL A 517 15.61 -10.36 -1.23
CA VAL A 517 14.31 -10.50 -1.91
C VAL A 517 14.50 -10.94 -3.35
N ARG A 518 15.49 -10.40 -4.07
CA ARG A 518 15.83 -10.86 -5.41
C ARG A 518 16.33 -12.32 -5.43
N ALA A 519 17.09 -12.73 -4.42
CA ALA A 519 17.53 -14.12 -4.29
C ALA A 519 16.37 -15.08 -4.00
N MET A 520 15.23 -14.59 -3.51
CA MET A 520 13.96 -15.33 -3.39
C MET A 520 13.18 -15.41 -4.71
N GLY A 521 13.70 -14.83 -5.81
CA GLY A 521 13.04 -14.81 -7.11
C GLY A 521 12.04 -13.68 -7.29
N ILE A 522 12.11 -12.62 -6.47
CA ILE A 522 11.20 -11.47 -6.48
C ILE A 522 11.87 -10.27 -7.16
N HIS A 523 11.18 -9.62 -8.09
CA HIS A 523 11.67 -8.48 -8.87
C HIS A 523 11.54 -7.15 -8.09
N ALA A 524 12.31 -6.99 -7.00
CA ALA A 524 12.28 -5.78 -6.20
C ALA A 524 12.90 -4.56 -6.89
N PHE A 525 12.34 -3.37 -6.67
CA PHE A 525 12.97 -2.09 -7.05
C PHE A 525 14.38 -1.97 -6.45
N ASP A 526 15.32 -1.46 -7.23
CA ASP A 526 16.70 -1.30 -6.79
C ASP A 526 16.95 0.09 -6.19
N LEU A 527 16.91 0.18 -4.87
CA LEU A 527 17.20 1.42 -4.14
C LEU A 527 18.56 2.06 -4.46
N ARG A 528 19.51 1.32 -5.03
CA ARG A 528 20.80 1.87 -5.47
C ARG A 528 20.67 2.82 -6.65
N HIS A 529 19.57 2.69 -7.41
CA HIS A 529 19.28 3.49 -8.60
C HIS A 529 18.13 4.49 -8.35
N GLU A 530 17.75 4.70 -7.10
CA GLU A 530 16.74 5.69 -6.73
C GLU A 530 17.22 7.09 -7.13
N ILE A 531 16.42 7.79 -7.93
CA ILE A 531 16.65 9.20 -8.32
C ILE A 531 16.25 10.11 -7.17
N GLY A 532 15.16 9.75 -6.50
CA GLY A 532 14.59 10.49 -5.37
C GLY A 532 13.87 11.77 -5.83
N GLU A 533 13.79 12.72 -4.93
CA GLU A 533 13.07 13.97 -5.13
C GLU A 533 13.69 14.82 -6.27
N ARG A 534 12.86 15.56 -6.99
CA ARG A 534 13.32 16.46 -8.05
C ARG A 534 14.15 17.60 -7.45
N LYS A 535 15.46 17.63 -7.77
CA LYS A 535 16.43 18.57 -7.14
C LYS A 535 16.04 20.04 -7.33
N GLU A 536 15.47 20.38 -8.46
CA GLU A 536 15.04 21.74 -8.79
C GLU A 536 13.86 22.21 -7.89
N SER A 537 13.16 21.31 -7.22
CA SER A 537 12.10 21.67 -6.29
C SER A 537 12.61 22.14 -4.92
N PHE A 538 13.91 21.97 -4.64
CA PHE A 538 14.57 22.41 -3.40
C PHE A 538 15.65 23.47 -3.64
N THR A 539 16.10 23.64 -4.88
CA THR A 539 17.13 24.62 -5.24
C THR A 539 16.51 25.72 -6.08
N PRO A 540 16.32 26.92 -5.55
CA PRO A 540 15.73 28.01 -6.31
C PRO A 540 16.48 28.31 -7.59
N VAL A 541 15.74 28.41 -8.70
CA VAL A 541 16.28 28.77 -10.01
C VAL A 541 16.60 30.27 -10.02
N LYS A 542 17.82 30.63 -10.43
CA LYS A 542 18.24 32.03 -10.60
C LYS A 542 17.88 32.51 -11.99
N HIS A 543 17.05 33.54 -12.09
CA HIS A 543 16.67 34.21 -13.34
C HIS A 543 16.23 35.66 -13.09
N LYS A 544 16.09 36.43 -14.17
CA LYS A 544 15.80 37.88 -14.09
C LYS A 544 14.40 38.22 -13.61
N ALA A 545 13.41 37.33 -13.85
CA ALA A 545 12.02 37.56 -13.45
C ALA A 545 11.75 37.25 -11.98
N ARG A 546 12.73 36.74 -11.23
CA ARG A 546 12.51 36.35 -9.84
C ARG A 546 12.06 37.51 -8.97
N GLY A 547 10.87 37.36 -8.33
CA GLY A 547 10.27 38.38 -7.50
C GLY A 547 9.67 39.57 -8.27
N CYS A 548 9.62 39.49 -9.60
CA CYS A 548 8.98 40.51 -10.43
C CYS A 548 7.45 40.46 -10.28
N ARG A 549 6.79 41.55 -10.60
CA ARG A 549 5.30 41.62 -10.55
C ARG A 549 4.73 40.80 -11.70
N VAL A 550 3.81 39.90 -11.37
CA VAL A 550 3.00 39.13 -12.33
C VAL A 550 1.59 39.70 -12.39
N THR A 551 1.09 39.90 -13.58
CA THR A 551 -0.33 40.25 -13.83
C THR A 551 -0.98 39.06 -14.52
N TYR A 552 -2.01 38.51 -13.91
CA TYR A 552 -2.81 37.43 -14.47
C TYR A 552 -3.92 38.04 -15.33
N ASN A 553 -3.78 37.86 -16.65
CA ASN A 553 -4.80 38.34 -17.62
C ASN A 553 -6.00 37.35 -17.66
N THR A 554 -5.76 36.08 -17.35
CA THR A 554 -6.77 35.08 -16.99
C THR A 554 -6.71 34.84 -15.47
N PRO A 555 -7.86 34.72 -14.75
CA PRO A 555 -7.85 34.53 -13.30
C PRO A 555 -7.11 33.27 -12.86
N LEU A 556 -6.35 33.38 -11.77
CA LEU A 556 -5.74 32.25 -11.08
C LEU A 556 -6.83 31.37 -10.48
N HIS A 557 -6.75 30.05 -10.71
CA HIS A 557 -7.73 29.12 -10.15
C HIS A 557 -7.44 28.84 -8.66
N PRO A 558 -8.43 29.01 -7.75
CA PRO A 558 -8.20 28.97 -6.30
C PRO A 558 -7.75 27.62 -5.78
N LYS A 559 -8.02 26.51 -6.49
CA LYS A 559 -7.67 25.16 -6.08
C LYS A 559 -6.16 24.88 -6.17
N TYR A 560 -5.45 25.49 -7.12
CA TYR A 560 -4.04 25.20 -7.41
C TYR A 560 -3.23 26.48 -7.58
N THR A 561 -3.01 27.18 -6.49
CA THR A 561 -2.34 28.48 -6.48
C THR A 561 -0.83 28.43 -6.34
N ALA A 562 -0.25 27.27 -5.96
CA ALA A 562 1.18 27.07 -5.69
C ALA A 562 1.80 28.12 -4.73
N GLY A 563 1.02 28.66 -3.79
CA GLY A 563 1.48 29.70 -2.87
C GLY A 563 1.09 31.12 -3.28
N GLY A 564 0.36 31.32 -4.40
CA GLY A 564 -0.22 32.59 -4.78
C GLY A 564 0.35 33.24 -6.04
N GLU A 565 0.10 34.55 -6.19
CA GLU A 565 0.40 35.30 -7.42
C GLU A 565 1.88 35.37 -7.82
N GLN A 566 2.80 35.14 -6.86
CA GLN A 566 4.24 35.18 -7.13
C GLN A 566 4.83 33.81 -7.50
N ALA A 567 4.05 32.74 -7.44
CA ALA A 567 4.56 31.37 -7.60
C ALA A 567 5.20 31.09 -8.98
N LEU A 568 4.82 31.82 -10.03
CA LEU A 568 5.43 31.66 -11.35
C LEU A 568 6.80 32.36 -11.50
N VAL A 569 7.24 33.11 -10.47
CA VAL A 569 8.47 33.91 -10.49
C VAL A 569 9.17 33.91 -9.11
N ASP A 570 8.92 32.95 -8.26
CA ASP A 570 9.56 32.84 -6.94
C ASP A 570 10.90 32.07 -7.01
N GLY A 571 11.15 31.39 -8.11
CA GLY A 571 12.32 30.57 -8.36
C GLY A 571 12.14 29.11 -7.92
N VAL A 572 10.97 28.70 -7.45
CA VAL A 572 10.72 27.34 -6.96
C VAL A 572 10.06 26.49 -8.04
N ARG A 573 10.73 25.42 -8.45
CA ARG A 573 10.10 24.46 -9.36
C ARG A 573 9.25 23.43 -8.61
N GLY A 574 8.25 22.89 -9.27
CA GLY A 574 7.48 21.76 -8.79
C GLY A 574 8.29 20.47 -8.72
N GLY A 575 7.90 19.56 -7.84
CA GLY A 575 8.44 18.21 -7.74
C GLY A 575 7.87 17.26 -8.80
N TRP A 576 7.86 15.97 -8.48
CA TRP A 576 7.35 14.93 -9.38
C TRP A 576 5.82 14.79 -9.39
N THR A 577 5.10 15.57 -8.60
CA THR A 577 3.63 15.54 -8.52
C THR A 577 3.07 16.93 -8.35
N TYR A 578 1.90 17.18 -8.94
CA TYR A 578 1.16 18.44 -8.73
C TYR A 578 0.63 18.59 -7.29
N ALA A 579 0.52 17.48 -6.56
CA ALA A 579 0.07 17.45 -5.18
C ALA A 579 1.08 18.04 -4.18
N ASP A 580 2.32 18.34 -4.61
CA ASP A 580 3.33 19.00 -3.78
C ASP A 580 3.05 20.49 -3.53
N LYS A 581 1.97 21.02 -4.15
CA LYS A 581 1.51 22.42 -4.03
C LYS A 581 2.51 23.46 -4.57
N LYS A 582 3.41 23.07 -5.47
CA LYS A 582 4.39 23.96 -6.13
C LYS A 582 4.08 24.17 -7.62
N TRP A 583 3.00 23.57 -8.12
CA TRP A 583 2.51 23.71 -9.48
C TRP A 583 1.27 24.57 -9.51
N GLN A 584 1.25 25.64 -10.31
CA GLN A 584 0.02 26.40 -10.57
C GLN A 584 -0.81 25.69 -11.64
N GLY A 585 -2.10 25.53 -11.36
CA GLY A 585 -3.06 24.92 -12.27
C GLY A 585 -4.01 25.93 -12.88
N PHE A 586 -4.18 25.81 -14.19
CA PHE A 586 -5.06 26.65 -15.01
C PHE A 586 -6.06 25.76 -15.75
N THR A 587 -7.29 26.24 -15.93
CA THR A 587 -8.33 25.55 -16.69
C THR A 587 -9.17 26.57 -17.47
N GLY A 588 -9.76 26.12 -18.56
CA GLY A 588 -10.61 26.95 -19.41
C GLY A 588 -10.82 26.30 -20.76
N THR A 589 -12.01 26.47 -21.32
CA THR A 589 -12.42 25.83 -22.58
C THR A 589 -12.20 26.70 -23.83
N GLU A 590 -12.05 28.02 -23.63
CA GLU A 590 -11.90 28.96 -24.74
C GLU A 590 -10.66 29.86 -24.56
N GLY A 591 -9.88 30.03 -25.61
CA GLY A 591 -8.75 30.95 -25.66
C GLY A 591 -7.54 30.51 -24.84
N TRP A 592 -6.99 31.42 -24.05
CA TRP A 592 -5.80 31.19 -23.23
C TRP A 592 -6.20 30.90 -21.78
N CYS A 593 -5.98 29.67 -21.31
CA CYS A 593 -6.21 29.33 -19.91
C CYS A 593 -5.08 29.86 -18.99
N LEU A 594 -3.84 29.86 -19.49
CA LEU A 594 -2.72 30.60 -18.92
C LEU A 594 -2.48 31.85 -19.75
N ASP A 595 -2.59 33.04 -19.17
CA ASP A 595 -2.20 34.31 -19.77
C ASP A 595 -1.66 35.23 -18.69
N VAL A 596 -0.36 35.40 -18.62
CA VAL A 596 0.31 36.19 -17.61
C VAL A 596 1.31 37.17 -18.22
N THR A 597 1.41 38.35 -17.61
CA THR A 597 2.40 39.38 -17.97
C THR A 597 3.30 39.66 -16.79
N ILE A 598 4.60 39.50 -16.99
CA ILE A 598 5.65 39.77 -16.01
C ILE A 598 6.27 41.11 -16.30
N ASP A 599 6.28 42.04 -15.32
CA ASP A 599 7.00 43.32 -15.40
C ASP A 599 8.38 43.19 -14.78
N MET A 600 9.42 43.21 -15.61
CA MET A 600 10.83 43.12 -15.20
C MET A 600 11.36 44.39 -14.51
N GLY A 601 10.49 45.42 -14.32
CA GLY A 601 10.84 46.68 -13.68
C GLY A 601 11.61 47.65 -14.58
N SER A 602 12.42 47.16 -15.49
CA SER A 602 13.21 47.98 -16.47
C SER A 602 13.44 47.20 -17.75
N ILE A 603 13.77 47.96 -18.83
CA ILE A 603 14.17 47.32 -20.10
C ILE A 603 15.51 46.59 -19.92
N GLN A 604 15.49 45.29 -20.18
CA GLN A 604 16.65 44.41 -20.07
C GLN A 604 16.86 43.62 -21.36
N LYS A 605 18.08 43.19 -21.60
CA LYS A 605 18.40 42.26 -22.70
C LYS A 605 18.04 40.85 -22.24
N LEU A 606 17.13 40.21 -22.95
CA LEU A 606 16.63 38.85 -22.68
C LEU A 606 17.15 37.88 -23.74
N HIS A 607 17.51 36.67 -23.30
CA HIS A 607 18.03 35.60 -24.13
C HIS A 607 17.18 34.33 -24.12
N GLU A 608 16.41 34.13 -23.08
CA GLU A 608 15.56 32.99 -22.89
C GLU A 608 14.29 33.38 -22.12
N VAL A 609 13.15 32.81 -22.51
CA VAL A 609 11.93 32.75 -21.74
C VAL A 609 11.46 31.30 -21.81
N SER A 610 11.42 30.61 -20.68
CA SER A 610 11.03 29.19 -20.64
C SER A 610 10.09 28.87 -19.48
N ALA A 611 9.20 27.90 -19.70
CA ALA A 611 8.30 27.35 -18.69
C ALA A 611 8.27 25.83 -18.82
N VAL A 612 8.14 25.10 -17.69
CA VAL A 612 7.95 23.67 -17.68
C VAL A 612 6.47 23.36 -17.48
N PHE A 613 5.95 22.49 -18.31
CA PHE A 613 4.58 21.99 -18.23
C PHE A 613 4.58 20.52 -17.83
N MET A 614 3.62 20.16 -16.96
CA MET A 614 3.38 18.78 -16.54
C MET A 614 2.27 18.16 -17.40
N GLN A 615 2.41 16.88 -17.75
CA GLN A 615 1.33 16.01 -18.14
C GLN A 615 1.10 14.97 -17.04
N SER A 616 -0.16 14.73 -16.70
CA SER A 616 -0.58 13.59 -15.88
C SER A 616 -2.00 13.20 -16.31
N LEU A 617 -2.13 12.09 -17.03
CA LEU A 617 -3.38 11.77 -17.76
C LEU A 617 -4.54 11.42 -16.81
N GLY A 618 -4.29 10.74 -15.69
CA GLY A 618 -5.33 10.38 -14.73
C GLY A 618 -6.14 11.58 -14.20
N PRO A 619 -5.51 12.62 -13.64
CA PRO A 619 -6.19 13.84 -13.18
C PRO A 619 -6.44 14.85 -14.31
N TRP A 620 -6.41 14.47 -15.58
CA TRP A 620 -6.66 15.29 -16.77
C TRP A 620 -5.74 16.51 -16.89
N ILE A 621 -4.48 16.35 -16.56
CA ILE A 621 -3.45 17.37 -16.73
C ILE A 621 -2.74 17.14 -18.08
N TYR A 622 -2.75 18.16 -18.93
CA TYR A 622 -2.21 18.07 -20.29
C TYR A 622 -1.20 19.16 -20.57
N TYR A 623 -0.33 18.92 -21.55
CA TYR A 623 0.51 19.97 -22.11
C TYR A 623 -0.35 21.02 -22.82
N PRO A 624 0.10 22.31 -22.90
CA PRO A 624 -0.63 23.31 -23.64
C PRO A 624 -0.75 22.90 -25.12
N THR A 625 -1.91 23.04 -25.72
CA THR A 625 -2.10 22.80 -27.16
C THR A 625 -1.52 23.91 -27.99
N LYS A 626 -1.49 25.12 -27.45
CA LYS A 626 -0.78 26.28 -28.02
C LYS A 626 0.01 26.97 -26.92
N TYR A 627 1.22 27.40 -27.23
CA TYR A 627 2.08 28.15 -26.33
C TYR A 627 2.68 29.34 -27.05
N ARG A 628 2.68 30.54 -26.42
CA ARG A 628 3.22 31.78 -26.98
C ARG A 628 4.05 32.55 -25.97
N VAL A 629 5.09 33.18 -26.45
CA VAL A 629 5.88 34.20 -25.73
C VAL A 629 5.87 35.49 -26.55
N SER A 630 5.49 36.58 -25.88
CA SER A 630 5.52 37.92 -26.47
C SER A 630 6.29 38.88 -25.56
N LEU A 631 7.02 39.81 -26.15
CA LEU A 631 7.86 40.79 -25.47
C LEU A 631 7.40 42.20 -25.77
N SER A 632 7.53 43.12 -24.78
CA SER A 632 7.20 44.53 -24.93
C SER A 632 8.17 45.40 -24.13
N GLU A 633 8.44 46.62 -24.64
CA GLU A 633 9.20 47.62 -23.89
C GLU A 633 8.26 48.57 -23.10
N ASP A 634 7.05 48.81 -23.60
CA ASP A 634 6.08 49.79 -23.08
C ASP A 634 4.90 49.18 -22.32
N GLY A 635 4.75 47.85 -22.37
CA GLY A 635 3.62 47.12 -21.75
C GLY A 635 2.29 47.26 -22.50
N LYS A 636 2.27 47.92 -23.67
CA LYS A 636 1.09 48.12 -24.51
C LYS A 636 1.21 47.37 -25.84
N THR A 637 2.35 47.48 -26.50
CA THR A 637 2.61 46.85 -27.79
C THR A 637 3.46 45.63 -27.57
N PHE A 638 2.90 44.45 -27.79
CA PHE A 638 3.59 43.15 -27.65
C PHE A 638 3.97 42.57 -28.99
N THR A 639 5.23 42.19 -29.14
CA THR A 639 5.75 41.45 -30.31
C THR A 639 5.88 39.99 -29.96
N GLN A 640 5.18 39.11 -30.66
CA GLN A 640 5.35 37.66 -30.53
C GLN A 640 6.74 37.25 -31.01
N VAL A 641 7.49 36.58 -30.13
CA VAL A 641 8.84 36.08 -30.41
C VAL A 641 8.89 34.56 -30.48
N TYR A 642 7.88 33.87 -29.97
CA TYR A 642 7.77 32.43 -30.06
C TYR A 642 6.29 32.00 -30.11
N SER A 643 6.02 30.97 -30.92
CA SER A 643 4.73 30.30 -30.96
C SER A 643 4.95 28.82 -31.25
N GLN A 644 4.25 27.99 -30.54
CA GLN A 644 4.13 26.57 -30.80
C GLN A 644 2.67 26.18 -30.78
N ASP A 645 2.21 25.61 -31.87
CA ASP A 645 0.85 25.04 -31.97
C ASP A 645 0.93 23.51 -32.06
N GLN A 646 -0.12 22.83 -31.60
CA GLN A 646 -0.25 21.38 -31.64
C GLN A 646 0.83 20.61 -30.85
N LEU A 647 1.01 20.92 -29.57
CA LEU A 647 1.83 20.11 -28.67
C LEU A 647 1.20 18.74 -28.47
N GLN A 648 1.84 17.71 -29.01
CA GLN A 648 1.39 16.33 -28.87
C GLN A 648 1.52 15.87 -27.43
N ARG A 649 0.56 15.05 -26.98
CA ARG A 649 0.64 14.33 -25.72
C ARG A 649 1.80 13.35 -25.76
N ASP A 650 2.49 13.18 -24.62
CA ASP A 650 3.44 12.08 -24.49
C ASP A 650 2.67 10.77 -24.36
N PRO A 651 3.18 9.66 -24.92
CA PRO A 651 2.59 8.35 -24.70
C PRO A 651 2.69 7.93 -23.23
N CYS A 652 3.66 8.49 -22.49
CA CYS A 652 3.79 8.26 -21.06
C CYS A 652 2.65 8.93 -20.29
N ARG A 653 2.14 8.22 -19.28
CA ARG A 653 1.04 8.71 -18.42
C ARG A 653 1.40 9.98 -17.66
N VAL A 654 2.67 10.11 -17.23
CA VAL A 654 3.23 11.30 -16.59
C VAL A 654 4.45 11.78 -17.37
N GLY A 655 4.55 13.08 -17.60
CA GLY A 655 5.68 13.68 -18.31
C GLY A 655 5.88 15.15 -17.97
N TYR A 656 7.05 15.67 -18.33
CA TYR A 656 7.43 17.08 -18.14
C TYR A 656 8.04 17.62 -19.40
N ARG A 657 7.59 18.76 -19.87
CA ARG A 657 8.07 19.37 -21.11
C ARG A 657 8.38 20.83 -20.92
N THR A 658 9.60 21.22 -21.27
CA THR A 658 10.00 22.62 -21.31
C THR A 658 9.61 23.23 -22.66
N GLN A 659 8.93 24.37 -22.61
CA GLN A 659 8.72 25.25 -23.74
C GLN A 659 9.62 26.48 -23.59
N ALA A 660 10.40 26.81 -24.59
CA ALA A 660 11.40 27.88 -24.49
C ALA A 660 11.52 28.72 -25.77
N TRP A 661 11.55 30.00 -25.59
CA TRP A 661 12.10 30.93 -26.56
C TRP A 661 13.59 31.19 -26.30
N HIS A 662 14.40 31.13 -27.32
CA HIS A 662 15.80 31.52 -27.30
C HIS A 662 16.06 32.59 -28.34
N GLY A 663 16.77 33.66 -27.96
CA GLY A 663 17.04 34.78 -28.85
C GLY A 663 17.84 35.88 -28.17
N SER A 664 17.78 37.08 -28.74
CA SER A 664 18.36 38.28 -28.13
C SER A 664 17.43 39.46 -28.42
N ARG A 665 16.70 39.94 -27.40
CA ARG A 665 15.76 41.05 -27.50
C ARG A 665 15.84 41.93 -26.25
N LYS A 666 15.56 43.20 -26.39
CA LYS A 666 15.31 44.10 -25.26
C LYS A 666 13.83 44.11 -24.94
N ALA A 667 13.48 43.99 -23.68
CA ALA A 667 12.10 44.09 -23.20
C ALA A 667 12.09 44.40 -21.72
N ARG A 668 10.99 45.04 -21.27
CA ARG A 668 10.59 45.17 -19.87
C ARG A 668 9.50 44.20 -19.52
N TYR A 669 8.58 43.93 -20.42
CA TYR A 669 7.42 43.09 -20.19
C TYR A 669 7.55 41.76 -20.96
N VAL A 670 7.26 40.69 -20.27
CA VAL A 670 7.22 39.32 -20.84
C VAL A 670 5.81 38.78 -20.66
N ARG A 671 5.12 38.47 -21.77
CA ARG A 671 3.80 37.81 -21.72
C ARG A 671 3.93 36.37 -22.14
N VAL A 672 3.39 35.47 -21.31
CA VAL A 672 3.38 34.03 -21.55
C VAL A 672 1.93 33.55 -21.58
N GLN A 673 1.61 32.78 -22.64
CA GLN A 673 0.26 32.29 -22.88
C GLN A 673 0.29 30.79 -23.19
N GLY A 674 -0.66 30.03 -22.61
CA GLY A 674 -0.89 28.61 -22.85
C GLY A 674 -2.37 28.31 -22.97
N SER A 675 -2.76 27.44 -23.89
CA SER A 675 -4.16 27.07 -24.12
C SER A 675 -4.41 25.61 -23.79
N CYS A 676 -5.54 25.34 -23.16
CA CYS A 676 -6.11 24.01 -22.95
C CYS A 676 -7.33 23.86 -23.87
N ASP A 677 -7.31 22.92 -24.80
CA ASP A 677 -8.44 22.68 -25.73
C ASP A 677 -9.31 21.48 -25.30
N THR A 678 -9.43 21.22 -23.98
CA THR A 678 -10.24 20.13 -23.45
C THR A 678 -11.24 20.65 -22.42
N GLU A 679 -12.48 20.23 -22.52
CA GLU A 679 -13.61 20.71 -21.70
C GLU A 679 -13.40 20.54 -20.18
N PHE A 680 -12.56 19.57 -19.76
CA PHE A 680 -12.28 19.26 -18.35
C PHE A 680 -10.78 19.24 -18.02
N GLY A 681 -9.91 19.72 -18.94
CA GLY A 681 -8.48 19.62 -18.82
C GLY A 681 -7.84 20.71 -17.97
N TRP A 682 -6.74 20.38 -17.34
CA TRP A 682 -5.85 21.26 -16.59
C TRP A 682 -4.55 21.50 -17.34
N LEU A 683 -4.03 22.72 -17.22
CA LEU A 683 -2.66 23.07 -17.58
C LEU A 683 -1.88 23.37 -16.31
N PHE A 684 -0.77 22.70 -16.06
CA PHE A 684 0.08 22.95 -14.91
C PHE A 684 1.46 23.43 -15.34
N THR A 685 1.92 24.53 -14.72
CA THR A 685 3.28 25.04 -14.85
C THR A 685 3.81 25.46 -13.47
N ASP A 686 5.13 25.41 -13.30
CA ASP A 686 5.79 25.69 -12.03
C ASP A 686 6.43 27.07 -11.99
N GLU A 687 7.31 27.39 -12.94
CA GLU A 687 8.12 28.60 -12.93
C GLU A 687 8.33 29.11 -14.34
N ILE A 688 8.25 30.44 -14.53
CA ILE A 688 8.60 31.12 -15.80
C ILE A 688 10.01 31.70 -15.66
N VAL A 689 10.96 31.04 -16.26
CA VAL A 689 12.38 31.44 -16.23
C VAL A 689 12.66 32.46 -17.30
N VAL A 690 13.25 33.62 -16.96
CA VAL A 690 13.68 34.66 -17.89
C VAL A 690 15.19 34.92 -17.72
N ARG A 691 15.98 34.76 -18.74
CA ARG A 691 17.45 34.97 -18.72
C ARG A 691 17.91 36.01 -19.69
#